data_30fb45894dc8e8fbbfb49f6e3a947bc4
#
_entry.id   30fb45894dc8e8fbbfb49f6e3a947bc4
#
_cell.length_a   1.000
_cell.length_b   1.000
_cell.length_c   1.000
_cell.angle_alpha   90.00
_cell.angle_beta   90.00
_cell.angle_gamma   90.00
#
_symmetry.space_group_name_H-M   'P 1'
#
loop_
_entity.id
_entity.type
_entity.pdbx_description
1 polymer ?
#
loop_
_entity_poly.entity_id
_entity_poly.type
_entity_poly.pdbx_seq_one_letter_code
_entity_poly.pdbx_strand_id
1 'polypeptide(L)'
;LAQGIRLFPVLKSAVLIGKQEGGFFLLSTSQLLRPWGEMMQLPGRPVDAALDSKKRFLAVLNRRNVHLMDVSSGAQLALLPTGSTSYAGVAFRPGDTEVWASETSRNGPDSIAVNFLSADGKPVGKPAHIALEGHPVPAGIAFSADGTQAFVAFSRNNALAVFDAVQRKLIREIPVGMAPFGVVAAKKQARVFVSNRGGRRPKPVDVTAPSSGSAIITDPKTGTAATGTISVVDLNSGTVREVEVGLAPSVLALSADETLLAVANGHSDSVSVIDTRTLTRTDVRIPPIPATLIGSQPIAVVFAPEGDTLYVACAGTNAVAVVRREKQAWKVAGAIPTAWFPTALAVAADGSLRVVCLKGAGETADPRGHFNSKNYVGALLKIPRPAPVQLAAGTREVEAANTPRFEPAGGVENLAALGIRHVFLIIKENRTYDQVFGDMGKGNGDPNLAIYGREVTPNHHALAEKYVLLDNFYTGGAISFDGHHWLMMGQVSDYVERAFAASPRGYAWNMADSLTVSPAGFFWQGGRPVNVRVYGEFCLPGRWDPATQNVVDMNEGALSWSEHWRLYKEGKWRDSVACKPGVPALAPLQDRRYPFSSTSVPDQMRADAFIGALAEFEKAGNLPDISIIHLNSDHTSGTRPGSPTPRAMVADNDLALGRVVEAISKSRFWRQSLILVVEDDAQDGFDHVDGRRTVAMAIGPFIRRGAVDSNYYTHLSMVRTIQDIFRIPPRTRYLAAARAMTSVFTTTPDYSSYQHVVPKIPLDEMNPPLKALRGRRLWAAQQCAAMNWAEPDDVPQETLNRILWWDAKGYDAPYPETGRHR
;
A
#
# COMPACT_ATOMS: atom_id res chain seq x y z
N LEU A 1 -32.99 25.53 2.18
CA LEU A 1 -33.58 24.41 2.90
C LEU A 1 -32.48 23.68 3.65
N ALA A 2 -32.47 23.79 4.99
CA ALA A 2 -31.52 23.13 5.87
C ALA A 2 -31.79 21.61 5.84
N GLN A 3 -31.11 20.89 4.96
CA GLN A 3 -30.94 19.46 5.15
C GLN A 3 -30.07 19.31 6.39
N GLY A 4 -30.66 18.81 7.46
CA GLY A 4 -29.96 18.52 8.70
C GLY A 4 -28.77 17.64 8.43
N ILE A 5 -27.64 17.93 9.08
CA ILE A 5 -26.39 17.19 8.94
C ILE A 5 -26.69 15.74 9.30
N ARG A 6 -26.74 14.86 8.30
CA ARG A 6 -26.88 13.42 8.52
C ARG A 6 -25.52 12.89 8.96
N LEU A 7 -25.28 12.83 10.27
CA LEU A 7 -24.16 12.06 10.82
C LEU A 7 -24.33 10.59 10.45
N PHE A 8 -23.22 9.87 10.35
CA PHE A 8 -23.27 8.42 10.14
C PHE A 8 -23.91 7.73 11.35
N PRO A 9 -24.66 6.64 11.16
CA PRO A 9 -25.21 5.86 12.26
C PRO A 9 -24.08 5.18 13.06
N VAL A 10 -24.41 4.70 14.24
CA VAL A 10 -23.60 3.70 14.93
C VAL A 10 -23.74 2.40 14.14
N LEU A 11 -22.64 1.83 13.71
CA LEU A 11 -22.60 0.61 12.93
C LEU A 11 -22.79 -0.61 13.84
N LYS A 12 -23.45 -1.65 13.34
CA LYS A 12 -23.50 -2.94 14.03
C LYS A 12 -22.09 -3.47 14.22
N SER A 13 -21.87 -4.22 15.28
CA SER A 13 -20.57 -4.80 15.56
C SER A 13 -20.13 -5.80 14.47
N ALA A 14 -21.07 -6.54 13.87
CA ALA A 14 -20.84 -7.53 12.80
C ALA A 14 -21.13 -6.99 11.40
N VAL A 15 -20.92 -5.68 11.16
CA VAL A 15 -21.12 -5.06 9.85
C VAL A 15 -20.09 -5.59 8.83
N LEU A 16 -20.52 -5.79 7.60
CA LEU A 16 -19.62 -6.11 6.46
C LEU A 16 -19.10 -4.85 5.80
N ILE A 17 -17.93 -4.92 5.16
CA ILE A 17 -17.40 -3.80 4.35
C ILE A 17 -18.23 -3.57 3.10
N GLY A 18 -18.02 -2.43 2.45
CA GLY A 18 -18.68 -2.02 1.23
C GLY A 18 -19.88 -1.11 1.48
N LYS A 19 -20.84 -1.14 0.56
CA LYS A 19 -22.01 -0.26 0.57
C LYS A 19 -22.94 -0.56 1.76
N GLN A 20 -23.31 0.48 2.47
CA GLN A 20 -24.18 0.43 3.64
C GLN A 20 -25.57 1.01 3.36
N GLU A 21 -26.56 0.62 4.15
CA GLU A 21 -27.85 1.31 4.18
C GLU A 21 -27.65 2.80 4.51
N GLY A 22 -28.33 3.68 3.78
CA GLY A 22 -28.16 5.13 3.92
C GLY A 22 -27.13 5.75 2.97
N GLY A 23 -26.60 4.96 2.01
CA GLY A 23 -25.84 5.47 0.85
C GLY A 23 -24.43 5.91 1.17
N PHE A 24 -23.79 5.26 2.12
CA PHE A 24 -22.36 5.42 2.43
C PHE A 24 -21.65 4.07 2.32
N PHE A 25 -20.31 4.08 2.40
CA PHE A 25 -19.49 2.87 2.30
C PHE A 25 -18.62 2.73 3.55
N LEU A 26 -18.44 1.50 4.03
CA LEU A 26 -17.45 1.15 5.03
C LEU A 26 -16.23 0.53 4.34
N LEU A 27 -15.05 1.07 4.61
CA LEU A 27 -13.79 0.60 4.06
C LEU A 27 -13.06 -0.39 4.99
N SER A 28 -12.18 -1.19 4.41
CA SER A 28 -11.26 -2.06 5.18
C SER A 28 -10.25 -1.29 6.04
N THR A 29 -10.15 0.02 5.87
CA THR A 29 -9.37 0.94 6.73
C THR A 29 -10.19 1.53 7.88
N SER A 30 -11.38 1.00 8.16
CA SER A 30 -12.32 1.51 9.17
C SER A 30 -12.81 2.93 8.92
N GLN A 31 -12.70 3.44 7.69
CA GLN A 31 -13.25 4.75 7.32
C GLN A 31 -14.62 4.61 6.66
N LEU A 32 -15.42 5.65 6.75
CA LEU A 32 -16.67 5.77 6.01
C LEU A 32 -16.49 6.72 4.84
N LEU A 33 -17.24 6.47 3.75
CA LEU A 33 -17.26 7.34 2.59
C LEU A 33 -18.68 7.76 2.26
N ARG A 34 -18.88 9.05 2.08
CA ARG A 34 -20.07 9.66 1.47
C ARG A 34 -19.60 10.86 0.64
N PRO A 35 -19.13 10.62 -0.59
CA PRO A 35 -18.59 11.68 -1.42
C PRO A 35 -19.65 12.78 -1.71
N TRP A 36 -19.21 14.02 -1.79
CA TRP A 36 -20.03 15.12 -2.26
C TRP A 36 -19.95 15.26 -3.78
N GLY A 37 -21.00 15.83 -4.34
CA GLY A 37 -21.10 16.06 -5.77
C GLY A 37 -21.53 14.82 -6.56
N GLU A 38 -21.24 14.87 -7.84
CA GLU A 38 -21.50 13.79 -8.79
C GLU A 38 -20.26 12.92 -8.94
N MET A 39 -20.41 11.61 -8.77
CA MET A 39 -19.31 10.64 -8.87
C MET A 39 -19.43 9.85 -10.17
N MET A 40 -18.40 9.95 -11.01
CA MET A 40 -18.22 9.17 -12.23
C MET A 40 -17.18 8.10 -11.98
N GLN A 41 -17.49 6.87 -12.35
CA GLN A 41 -16.57 5.74 -12.22
C GLN A 41 -15.48 5.81 -13.29
N LEU A 42 -14.24 5.56 -12.89
CA LEU A 42 -13.07 5.42 -13.76
C LEU A 42 -12.42 4.06 -13.50
N PRO A 43 -12.67 3.05 -14.33
CA PRO A 43 -12.03 1.73 -14.15
C PRO A 43 -10.51 1.84 -14.09
N GLY A 44 -9.90 1.22 -13.07
CA GLY A 44 -8.46 1.27 -12.79
C GLY A 44 -8.11 2.16 -11.60
N ARG A 45 -6.86 2.60 -11.56
CA ARG A 45 -6.27 3.41 -10.46
C ARG A 45 -5.78 4.76 -11.02
N PRO A 46 -6.64 5.76 -11.14
CA PRO A 46 -6.24 7.08 -11.64
C PRO A 46 -5.33 7.80 -10.63
N VAL A 47 -4.19 8.29 -11.09
CA VAL A 47 -3.11 8.81 -10.23
C VAL A 47 -2.85 10.31 -10.40
N ASP A 48 -3.15 10.89 -11.56
CA ASP A 48 -2.85 12.28 -11.86
C ASP A 48 -3.85 12.87 -12.85
N ALA A 49 -3.91 14.20 -12.98
CA ALA A 49 -4.78 14.85 -13.95
C ALA A 49 -4.28 16.25 -14.37
N ALA A 50 -4.57 16.62 -15.60
CA ALA A 50 -4.27 17.95 -16.15
C ALA A 50 -5.46 18.50 -16.94
N LEU A 51 -5.69 19.83 -16.85
CA LEU A 51 -6.64 20.55 -17.67
C LEU A 51 -6.01 21.07 -18.95
N ASP A 52 -6.78 21.09 -20.05
CA ASP A 52 -6.42 21.88 -21.23
C ASP A 52 -6.42 23.38 -20.91
N SER A 53 -5.81 24.21 -21.77
CA SER A 53 -5.65 25.65 -21.52
C SER A 53 -7.00 26.40 -21.42
N LYS A 54 -8.04 25.87 -22.08
CA LYS A 54 -9.40 26.42 -22.12
C LYS A 54 -10.34 25.82 -21.08
N LYS A 55 -9.82 24.89 -20.24
CA LYS A 55 -10.60 24.16 -19.22
C LYS A 55 -11.82 23.40 -19.74
N ARG A 56 -11.73 22.88 -20.97
CA ARG A 56 -12.75 22.06 -21.61
C ARG A 56 -12.55 20.58 -21.36
N PHE A 57 -11.29 20.15 -21.38
CA PHE A 57 -10.88 18.76 -21.26
C PHE A 57 -10.03 18.54 -20.03
N LEU A 58 -10.27 17.41 -19.37
CA LEU A 58 -9.43 16.90 -18.29
C LEU A 58 -8.82 15.57 -18.74
N ALA A 59 -7.50 15.54 -18.83
CA ALA A 59 -6.74 14.32 -19.04
C ALA A 59 -6.47 13.68 -17.68
N VAL A 60 -6.98 12.47 -17.43
CA VAL A 60 -6.79 11.74 -16.19
C VAL A 60 -5.89 10.55 -16.46
N LEU A 61 -4.67 10.57 -15.91
CA LEU A 61 -3.70 9.48 -16.01
C LEU A 61 -4.16 8.29 -15.18
N ASN A 62 -4.33 7.17 -15.83
CA ASN A 62 -4.68 5.90 -15.25
C ASN A 62 -3.56 4.88 -15.52
N ARG A 63 -3.79 3.62 -15.21
CA ARG A 63 -2.78 2.56 -15.23
C ARG A 63 -2.08 2.38 -16.59
N ARG A 64 -2.84 2.28 -17.69
CA ARG A 64 -2.31 2.03 -19.06
C ARG A 64 -2.99 2.89 -20.11
N ASN A 65 -3.59 3.97 -19.68
CA ASN A 65 -4.25 4.93 -20.56
C ASN A 65 -4.45 6.25 -19.84
N VAL A 66 -4.80 7.26 -20.64
CA VAL A 66 -5.30 8.54 -20.15
C VAL A 66 -6.77 8.63 -20.53
N HIS A 67 -7.65 8.79 -19.53
CA HIS A 67 -9.05 9.12 -19.79
C HIS A 67 -9.16 10.59 -20.16
N LEU A 68 -9.63 10.89 -21.35
CA LEU A 68 -9.96 12.26 -21.74
C LEU A 68 -11.43 12.52 -21.40
N MET A 69 -11.66 13.44 -20.46
CA MET A 69 -12.98 13.76 -19.93
C MET A 69 -13.43 15.15 -20.37
N ASP A 70 -14.69 15.31 -20.68
CA ASP A 70 -15.32 16.64 -20.80
C ASP A 70 -15.50 17.25 -19.41
N VAL A 71 -14.96 18.43 -19.19
CA VAL A 71 -14.96 19.07 -17.87
C VAL A 71 -16.35 19.49 -17.43
N SER A 72 -17.22 19.87 -18.35
CA SER A 72 -18.58 20.37 -18.04
C SER A 72 -19.54 19.26 -17.67
N SER A 73 -19.61 18.22 -18.51
CA SER A 73 -20.51 17.09 -18.32
C SER A 73 -19.93 15.98 -17.46
N GLY A 74 -18.58 15.85 -17.40
CA GLY A 74 -17.90 14.72 -16.79
C GLY A 74 -17.86 13.47 -17.68
N ALA A 75 -18.40 13.53 -18.91
CA ALA A 75 -18.42 12.41 -19.82
C ALA A 75 -17.01 12.04 -20.30
N GLN A 76 -16.71 10.75 -20.41
CA GLN A 76 -15.49 10.27 -21.04
C GLN A 76 -15.61 10.44 -22.56
N LEU A 77 -14.71 11.22 -23.14
CA LEU A 77 -14.65 11.47 -24.59
C LEU A 77 -13.82 10.42 -25.31
N ALA A 78 -12.69 10.02 -24.70
CA ALA A 78 -11.77 9.05 -25.29
C ALA A 78 -10.94 8.34 -24.23
N LEU A 79 -10.38 7.18 -24.61
CA LEU A 79 -9.24 6.53 -23.93
C LEU A 79 -8.01 6.71 -24.81
N LEU A 80 -7.01 7.41 -24.29
CA LEU A 80 -5.74 7.64 -24.97
C LEU A 80 -4.77 6.58 -24.49
N PRO A 81 -4.25 5.70 -25.37
CA PRO A 81 -3.42 4.61 -24.95
C PRO A 81 -2.04 5.09 -24.47
N THR A 82 -1.49 4.38 -23.49
CA THR A 82 -0.08 4.44 -23.07
C THR A 82 0.54 3.06 -23.25
N GLY A 83 1.84 2.99 -23.44
CA GLY A 83 2.56 1.73 -23.66
C GLY A 83 2.80 0.94 -22.38
N SER A 84 2.92 1.65 -21.24
CA SER A 84 3.13 1.06 -19.92
C SER A 84 2.41 1.85 -18.83
N THR A 85 2.66 1.48 -17.58
CA THR A 85 2.01 2.12 -16.42
C THR A 85 2.77 3.36 -15.97
N SER A 86 2.09 4.26 -15.24
CA SER A 86 2.71 5.42 -14.61
C SER A 86 2.13 5.68 -13.21
N TYR A 87 2.85 6.45 -12.40
CA TYR A 87 2.40 6.88 -11.08
C TYR A 87 2.22 8.39 -10.95
N ALA A 88 2.64 9.16 -11.97
CA ALA A 88 2.45 10.61 -12.11
C ALA A 88 2.86 11.07 -13.50
N GLY A 89 2.45 12.27 -13.87
CA GLY A 89 2.92 12.98 -15.05
C GLY A 89 1.99 12.86 -16.24
N VAL A 90 1.02 13.79 -16.32
CA VAL A 90 0.19 14.04 -17.50
C VAL A 90 0.09 15.55 -17.72
N ALA A 91 0.20 16.01 -18.95
CA ALA A 91 0.09 17.42 -19.29
C ALA A 91 -0.38 17.64 -20.73
N PHE A 92 -1.16 18.69 -20.95
CA PHE A 92 -1.43 19.20 -22.28
C PHE A 92 -0.27 20.10 -22.72
N ARG A 93 0.24 19.88 -23.93
CA ARG A 93 1.14 20.83 -24.57
C ARG A 93 0.36 22.10 -24.92
N PRO A 94 0.92 23.33 -24.75
CA PRO A 94 0.30 24.55 -25.21
C PRO A 94 -0.19 24.47 -26.66
N GLY A 95 -1.46 24.89 -26.89
CA GLY A 95 -2.19 24.64 -28.12
C GLY A 95 -3.19 23.51 -28.05
N ASP A 96 -3.17 22.71 -26.98
CA ASP A 96 -4.15 21.65 -26.60
C ASP A 96 -4.31 20.53 -27.65
N THR A 97 -3.31 20.33 -28.52
CA THR A 97 -3.34 19.31 -29.58
C THR A 97 -2.53 18.06 -29.23
N GLU A 98 -1.81 18.07 -28.13
CA GLU A 98 -1.03 16.94 -27.62
C GLU A 98 -1.27 16.75 -26.12
N VAL A 99 -1.43 15.49 -25.70
CA VAL A 99 -1.40 15.05 -24.30
C VAL A 99 -0.17 14.17 -24.12
N TRP A 100 0.75 14.61 -23.24
CA TRP A 100 1.94 13.88 -22.88
C TRP A 100 1.70 13.15 -21.56
N ALA A 101 2.13 11.88 -21.48
CA ALA A 101 2.03 11.06 -20.27
C ALA A 101 3.33 10.30 -20.03
N SER A 102 3.80 10.34 -18.80
CA SER A 102 4.96 9.56 -18.36
C SER A 102 4.64 8.07 -18.32
N GLU A 103 5.58 7.24 -18.71
CA GLU A 103 5.47 5.78 -18.75
C GLU A 103 6.68 5.13 -18.11
N THR A 104 6.45 4.20 -17.19
CA THR A 104 7.51 3.39 -16.57
C THR A 104 7.31 1.93 -16.87
N SER A 105 8.40 1.21 -17.07
CA SER A 105 8.37 -0.22 -17.36
C SER A 105 9.31 -0.97 -16.42
N ARG A 106 8.85 -2.10 -15.85
CA ARG A 106 9.74 -2.98 -15.09
C ARG A 106 10.72 -3.74 -15.98
N ASN A 107 10.27 -4.16 -17.17
CA ASN A 107 10.95 -5.13 -18.03
C ASN A 107 11.35 -4.54 -19.39
N GLY A 108 11.28 -3.22 -19.55
CA GLY A 108 11.61 -2.53 -20.78
C GLY A 108 12.07 -1.09 -20.52
N PRO A 109 12.41 -0.34 -21.54
CA PRO A 109 12.77 1.06 -21.37
C PRO A 109 11.55 1.87 -20.92
N ASP A 110 11.81 2.90 -20.12
CA ASP A 110 10.82 3.93 -19.82
C ASP A 110 10.57 4.78 -21.06
N SER A 111 9.43 5.47 -21.12
CA SER A 111 9.07 6.34 -22.23
C SER A 111 8.16 7.48 -21.80
N ILE A 112 7.85 8.34 -22.75
CA ILE A 112 6.78 9.35 -22.63
C ILE A 112 5.82 9.12 -23.79
N ALA A 113 4.57 8.82 -23.51
CA ALA A 113 3.51 8.74 -24.52
C ALA A 113 3.07 10.14 -24.96
N VAL A 114 2.90 10.33 -26.24
CA VAL A 114 2.39 11.57 -26.84
C VAL A 114 1.14 11.21 -27.66
N ASN A 115 -0.02 11.54 -27.15
CA ASN A 115 -1.29 11.36 -27.82
C ASN A 115 -1.70 12.65 -28.52
N PHE A 116 -2.15 12.55 -29.76
CA PHE A 116 -2.56 13.69 -30.58
C PHE A 116 -4.07 13.89 -30.54
N LEU A 117 -4.48 15.14 -30.49
CA LEU A 117 -5.90 15.53 -30.43
C LEU A 117 -6.25 16.55 -31.51
N SER A 118 -7.44 16.45 -32.05
CA SER A 118 -8.08 17.54 -32.78
C SER A 118 -8.58 18.63 -31.82
N ALA A 119 -8.96 19.79 -32.37
CA ALA A 119 -9.43 20.93 -31.59
C ALA A 119 -10.70 20.64 -30.76
N ASP A 120 -11.48 19.63 -31.14
CA ASP A 120 -12.68 19.15 -30.45
C ASP A 120 -12.39 17.96 -29.51
N GLY A 121 -11.11 17.66 -29.26
CA GLY A 121 -10.70 16.64 -28.30
C GLY A 121 -10.73 15.19 -28.80
N LYS A 122 -10.89 14.96 -30.10
CA LYS A 122 -10.86 13.59 -30.64
C LYS A 122 -9.44 13.13 -30.88
N PRO A 123 -9.11 11.88 -30.58
CA PRO A 123 -7.80 11.31 -30.89
C PRO A 123 -7.50 11.34 -32.39
N VAL A 124 -6.27 11.70 -32.75
CA VAL A 124 -5.79 11.78 -34.13
C VAL A 124 -4.58 10.88 -34.31
N GLY A 125 -4.71 9.87 -35.17
CA GLY A 125 -3.60 8.96 -35.47
C GLY A 125 -3.26 8.01 -34.32
N LYS A 126 -2.03 7.49 -34.35
CA LYS A 126 -1.47 6.64 -33.28
C LYS A 126 -0.62 7.49 -32.34
N PRO A 127 -0.52 7.13 -31.06
CA PRO A 127 0.40 7.80 -30.15
C PRO A 127 1.85 7.62 -30.60
N ALA A 128 2.68 8.64 -30.34
CA ALA A 128 4.12 8.51 -30.42
C ALA A 128 4.68 8.17 -29.03
N HIS A 129 5.81 7.47 -28.99
CA HIS A 129 6.52 7.18 -27.74
C HIS A 129 7.94 7.71 -27.83
N ILE A 130 8.32 8.54 -26.86
CA ILE A 130 9.68 9.04 -26.70
C ILE A 130 10.40 8.03 -25.82
N ALA A 131 11.20 7.16 -26.41
CA ALA A 131 11.99 6.18 -25.66
C ALA A 131 13.07 6.89 -24.83
N LEU A 132 13.28 6.45 -23.61
CA LEU A 132 14.26 6.99 -22.67
C LEU A 132 15.38 5.95 -22.47
N GLU A 133 16.61 6.43 -22.34
CA GLU A 133 17.74 5.55 -22.03
C GLU A 133 17.70 5.12 -20.56
N GLY A 134 17.92 3.85 -20.30
CA GLY A 134 17.88 3.26 -18.98
C GLY A 134 16.47 3.28 -18.37
N HIS A 135 16.41 3.50 -17.08
CA HIS A 135 15.17 3.58 -16.30
C HIS A 135 15.15 4.85 -15.44
N PRO A 136 14.98 6.06 -16.05
CA PRO A 136 15.00 7.32 -15.31
C PRO A 136 13.76 7.53 -14.45
N VAL A 137 12.68 6.76 -14.66
CA VAL A 137 11.41 6.86 -13.99
C VAL A 137 10.80 8.25 -14.16
N PRO A 138 10.28 8.57 -15.37
CA PRO A 138 9.63 9.85 -15.61
C PRO A 138 8.40 10.01 -14.72
N ALA A 139 8.23 11.23 -14.17
CA ALA A 139 7.11 11.59 -13.29
C ALA A 139 6.45 12.88 -13.83
N GLY A 140 6.26 13.90 -13.02
CA GLY A 140 5.60 15.15 -13.41
C GLY A 140 6.13 15.76 -14.70
N ILE A 141 5.20 16.31 -15.51
CA ILE A 141 5.50 16.96 -16.81
C ILE A 141 4.94 18.39 -16.77
N ALA A 142 5.74 19.34 -17.26
CA ALA A 142 5.31 20.72 -17.53
C ALA A 142 5.90 21.22 -18.85
N PHE A 143 5.31 22.28 -19.42
CA PHE A 143 5.76 22.89 -20.66
C PHE A 143 6.14 24.37 -20.48
N SER A 144 7.06 24.85 -21.30
CA SER A 144 7.27 26.30 -21.50
C SER A 144 5.99 26.96 -22.02
N ALA A 145 5.87 28.27 -21.82
CA ALA A 145 4.68 29.03 -22.22
C ALA A 145 4.34 28.90 -23.71
N ASP A 146 5.36 28.87 -24.56
CA ASP A 146 5.27 28.69 -26.02
C ASP A 146 5.11 27.24 -26.47
N GLY A 147 5.20 26.26 -25.55
CA GLY A 147 5.12 24.84 -25.85
C GLY A 147 6.31 24.26 -26.63
N THR A 148 7.43 25.00 -26.71
CA THR A 148 8.63 24.52 -27.43
C THR A 148 9.49 23.60 -26.60
N GLN A 149 9.44 23.73 -25.26
CA GLN A 149 10.16 22.85 -24.34
C GLN A 149 9.20 22.10 -23.42
N ALA A 150 9.55 20.85 -23.09
CA ALA A 150 8.92 20.08 -22.04
C ALA A 150 9.93 19.79 -20.92
N PHE A 151 9.45 19.83 -19.68
CA PHE A 151 10.21 19.60 -18.47
C PHE A 151 9.64 18.38 -17.76
N VAL A 152 10.48 17.36 -17.54
CA VAL A 152 10.04 16.08 -16.95
C VAL A 152 10.93 15.73 -15.77
N ALA A 153 10.32 15.42 -14.64
CA ALA A 153 11.05 14.92 -13.48
C ALA A 153 11.52 13.48 -13.74
N PHE A 154 12.83 13.23 -13.72
CA PHE A 154 13.43 11.89 -13.77
C PHE A 154 13.72 11.42 -12.35
N SER A 155 12.75 10.72 -11.78
CA SER A 155 12.70 10.41 -10.35
C SER A 155 13.90 9.56 -9.88
N ARG A 156 14.38 8.64 -10.71
CA ARG A 156 15.51 7.77 -10.39
C ARG A 156 16.88 8.45 -10.66
N ASN A 157 16.96 9.26 -11.72
CA ASN A 157 18.19 9.99 -12.05
C ASN A 157 18.43 11.19 -11.13
N ASN A 158 17.43 11.59 -10.33
CA ASN A 158 17.48 12.80 -9.50
C ASN A 158 17.77 14.04 -10.36
N ALA A 159 17.03 14.18 -11.47
CA ALA A 159 17.23 15.21 -12.47
C ALA A 159 15.92 15.77 -13.03
N LEU A 160 15.96 16.99 -13.51
CA LEU A 160 14.97 17.59 -14.39
C LEU A 160 15.43 17.41 -15.85
N ALA A 161 14.71 16.62 -16.62
CA ALA A 161 14.96 16.44 -18.05
C ALA A 161 14.28 17.56 -18.84
N VAL A 162 15.01 18.17 -19.78
CA VAL A 162 14.56 19.21 -20.69
C VAL A 162 14.50 18.63 -22.10
N PHE A 163 13.31 18.66 -22.70
CA PHE A 163 13.05 18.19 -24.05
C PHE A 163 12.77 19.34 -25.01
N ASP A 164 13.21 19.20 -26.24
CA ASP A 164 12.59 19.87 -27.38
C ASP A 164 11.23 19.21 -27.62
N ALA A 165 10.15 19.91 -27.31
CA ALA A 165 8.80 19.36 -27.41
C ALA A 165 8.28 19.26 -28.86
N VAL A 166 8.89 19.98 -29.81
CA VAL A 166 8.56 19.92 -31.24
C VAL A 166 9.20 18.69 -31.87
N GLN A 167 10.52 18.51 -31.63
CA GLN A 167 11.27 17.37 -32.15
C GLN A 167 11.09 16.11 -31.30
N ARG A 168 10.52 16.24 -30.08
CA ARG A 168 10.36 15.15 -29.10
C ARG A 168 11.68 14.50 -28.73
N LYS A 169 12.68 15.32 -28.46
CA LYS A 169 14.04 14.89 -28.20
C LYS A 169 14.56 15.45 -26.88
N LEU A 170 15.23 14.60 -26.09
CA LEU A 170 15.95 15.04 -24.88
C LEU A 170 17.10 15.99 -25.28
N ILE A 171 17.12 17.18 -24.68
CA ILE A 171 18.17 18.18 -24.84
C ILE A 171 19.23 17.97 -23.75
N ARG A 172 18.83 17.92 -22.48
CA ARG A 172 19.75 17.80 -21.33
C ARG A 172 18.99 17.38 -20.07
N GLU A 173 19.76 16.90 -19.11
CA GLU A 173 19.32 16.68 -17.73
C GLU A 173 19.98 17.72 -16.82
N ILE A 174 19.22 18.28 -15.90
CA ILE A 174 19.68 19.24 -14.89
C ILE A 174 19.58 18.54 -13.52
N PRO A 175 20.69 18.33 -12.79
CA PRO A 175 20.63 17.72 -11.46
C PRO A 175 19.78 18.54 -10.48
N VAL A 176 18.85 17.87 -9.78
CA VAL A 176 17.99 18.45 -8.75
C VAL A 176 18.11 17.66 -7.43
N GLY A 177 17.20 17.86 -6.49
CA GLY A 177 17.16 17.06 -5.27
C GLY A 177 16.81 15.59 -5.53
N MET A 178 16.58 14.83 -4.44
CA MET A 178 16.42 13.38 -4.48
C MET A 178 14.97 12.99 -4.77
N ALA A 179 14.78 12.00 -5.64
CA ALA A 179 13.47 11.48 -6.04
C ALA A 179 12.49 12.59 -6.49
N PRO A 180 12.83 13.39 -7.52
CA PRO A 180 11.95 14.42 -8.05
C PRO A 180 10.63 13.83 -8.52
N PHE A 181 9.53 14.60 -8.34
CA PHE A 181 8.18 14.10 -8.58
C PHE A 181 7.30 15.09 -9.37
N GLY A 182 6.87 16.18 -8.77
CA GLY A 182 6.05 17.19 -9.40
C GLY A 182 6.89 18.25 -10.12
N VAL A 183 6.38 18.78 -11.23
CA VAL A 183 7.03 19.84 -12.00
C VAL A 183 6.00 20.90 -12.37
N VAL A 184 6.33 22.18 -12.17
CA VAL A 184 5.59 23.30 -12.74
C VAL A 184 6.53 24.33 -13.35
N ALA A 185 6.18 24.87 -14.50
CA ALA A 185 6.94 25.90 -15.20
C ALA A 185 6.24 27.25 -15.09
N ALA A 186 6.98 28.28 -14.69
CA ALA A 186 6.49 29.65 -14.69
C ALA A 186 6.47 30.19 -16.12
N LYS A 187 5.31 30.68 -16.56
CA LYS A 187 5.12 31.22 -17.93
C LYS A 187 5.69 32.61 -18.12
N LYS A 188 5.75 33.39 -17.02
CA LYS A 188 6.22 34.80 -17.00
C LYS A 188 7.70 34.89 -16.61
N GLN A 189 8.29 33.84 -16.10
CA GLN A 189 9.67 33.77 -15.63
C GLN A 189 10.32 32.54 -16.26
N ALA A 190 11.61 32.63 -16.57
CA ALA A 190 12.34 31.48 -17.09
C ALA A 190 12.72 30.50 -15.95
N ARG A 191 11.74 30.03 -15.20
CA ARG A 191 11.94 29.18 -14.04
C ARG A 191 11.05 27.93 -14.06
N VAL A 192 11.63 26.84 -13.60
CA VAL A 192 10.93 25.57 -13.35
C VAL A 192 11.09 25.20 -11.88
N PHE A 193 9.99 24.78 -11.25
CA PHE A 193 9.96 24.30 -9.87
C PHE A 193 9.73 22.80 -9.86
N VAL A 194 10.55 22.08 -9.09
CA VAL A 194 10.52 20.60 -9.01
C VAL A 194 10.44 20.19 -7.55
N SER A 195 9.43 19.39 -7.18
CA SER A 195 9.37 18.78 -5.84
C SER A 195 10.28 17.56 -5.76
N ASN A 196 11.04 17.45 -4.66
CA ASN A 196 11.96 16.35 -4.41
C ASN A 196 11.50 15.57 -3.18
N ARG A 197 10.89 14.40 -3.38
CA ARG A 197 10.30 13.60 -2.30
C ARG A 197 11.33 13.10 -1.28
N GLY A 198 12.54 12.81 -1.73
CA GLY A 198 13.69 12.44 -0.91
C GLY A 198 14.51 13.63 -0.39
N GLY A 199 14.07 14.85 -0.72
CA GLY A 199 14.69 16.10 -0.27
C GLY A 199 16.00 16.44 -0.95
N ARG A 200 16.93 17.05 -0.20
CA ARG A 200 18.24 17.46 -0.70
C ARG A 200 19.18 16.29 -0.91
N ARG A 201 20.21 16.51 -1.70
CA ARG A 201 21.30 15.53 -1.84
C ARG A 201 22.04 15.32 -0.51
N PRO A 202 22.39 14.06 -0.18
CA PRO A 202 23.08 13.76 1.07
C PRO A 202 24.50 14.36 1.13
N LYS A 203 24.93 14.67 2.33
CA LYS A 203 26.32 15.01 2.68
C LYS A 203 26.94 13.82 3.43
N PRO A 204 28.28 13.74 3.55
CA PRO A 204 28.97 12.62 4.22
C PRO A 204 28.54 12.37 5.68
N VAL A 205 28.00 13.39 6.36
CA VAL A 205 27.54 13.30 7.75
C VAL A 205 26.10 12.84 7.91
N ASP A 206 25.35 12.74 6.82
CA ASP A 206 23.94 12.37 6.87
C ASP A 206 23.77 10.85 7.04
N VAL A 207 22.80 10.45 7.84
CA VAL A 207 22.33 9.06 7.87
C VAL A 207 21.46 8.83 6.64
N THR A 208 21.78 7.79 5.86
CA THR A 208 21.09 7.51 4.62
C THR A 208 20.63 6.06 4.54
N ALA A 209 19.58 5.82 3.74
CA ALA A 209 19.14 4.50 3.31
C ALA A 209 19.00 4.46 1.78
N PRO A 210 19.11 3.27 1.18
CA PRO A 210 18.97 3.12 -0.26
C PRO A 210 17.52 3.30 -0.72
N SER A 211 17.33 3.92 -1.87
CA SER A 211 16.07 4.00 -2.60
C SER A 211 16.36 3.98 -4.10
N SER A 212 16.06 2.89 -4.77
CA SER A 212 16.21 2.75 -6.23
C SER A 212 17.58 3.19 -6.78
N GLY A 213 18.65 2.78 -6.11
CA GLY A 213 20.03 3.13 -6.48
C GLY A 213 20.51 4.51 -5.99
N SER A 214 19.64 5.29 -5.34
CA SER A 214 20.00 6.56 -4.71
C SER A 214 20.14 6.40 -3.20
N ALA A 215 20.93 7.26 -2.54
CA ALA A 215 20.98 7.40 -1.11
C ALA A 215 20.00 8.50 -0.68
N ILE A 216 19.03 8.18 0.19
CA ILE A 216 18.05 9.13 0.74
C ILE A 216 18.40 9.42 2.20
N ILE A 217 18.40 10.69 2.59
CA ILE A 217 18.58 11.08 4.00
C ILE A 217 17.39 10.55 4.79
N THR A 218 17.68 9.79 5.84
CA THR A 218 16.69 9.01 6.56
C THR A 218 16.73 9.30 8.06
N ASP A 219 15.58 9.40 8.69
CA ASP A 219 15.47 9.45 10.14
C ASP A 219 15.86 8.08 10.72
N PRO A 220 16.91 7.98 11.55
CA PRO A 220 17.38 6.71 12.07
C PRO A 220 16.40 6.01 13.02
N LYS A 221 15.41 6.73 13.57
CA LYS A 221 14.41 6.19 14.50
C LYS A 221 13.21 5.59 13.78
N THR A 222 12.72 6.26 12.75
CA THR A 222 11.52 5.85 12.02
C THR A 222 11.86 5.12 10.74
N GLY A 223 12.99 5.41 10.11
CA GLY A 223 13.35 4.90 8.79
C GLY A 223 12.76 5.69 7.62
N THR A 224 11.96 6.72 7.87
CA THR A 224 11.35 7.56 6.83
C THR A 224 12.36 8.56 6.24
N ALA A 225 12.11 9.03 5.01
CA ALA A 225 12.86 10.13 4.44
C ALA A 225 12.76 11.39 5.32
N ALA A 226 13.91 11.96 5.67
CA ALA A 226 14.03 13.00 6.71
C ALA A 226 14.07 14.44 6.16
N THR A 227 14.06 14.61 4.83
CA THR A 227 14.08 15.93 4.18
C THR A 227 13.11 15.99 3.02
N GLY A 228 12.56 17.17 2.75
CA GLY A 228 11.78 17.51 1.58
C GLY A 228 12.23 18.85 1.02
N THR A 229 12.40 18.98 -0.30
CA THR A 229 12.83 20.22 -0.93
C THR A 229 12.09 20.50 -2.23
N ILE A 230 12.15 21.78 -2.65
CA ILE A 230 11.81 22.23 -3.98
C ILE A 230 13.09 22.73 -4.64
N SER A 231 13.42 22.18 -5.83
CA SER A 231 14.46 22.75 -6.67
C SER A 231 13.85 23.85 -7.54
N VAL A 232 14.43 25.04 -7.48
CA VAL A 232 14.11 26.19 -8.35
C VAL A 232 15.18 26.29 -9.41
N VAL A 233 14.82 25.90 -10.63
CA VAL A 233 15.73 25.86 -11.78
C VAL A 233 15.55 27.13 -12.60
N ASP A 234 16.59 27.92 -12.74
CA ASP A 234 16.64 29.05 -13.67
C ASP A 234 17.08 28.54 -15.05
N LEU A 235 16.21 28.67 -16.03
CA LEU A 235 16.45 28.11 -17.38
C LEU A 235 17.50 28.87 -18.17
N ASN A 236 17.74 30.16 -17.85
CA ASN A 236 18.70 31.00 -18.56
C ASN A 236 20.14 30.71 -18.11
N SER A 237 20.33 30.66 -16.78
CA SER A 237 21.65 30.42 -16.19
C SER A 237 21.95 28.95 -15.95
N GLY A 238 20.95 28.09 -15.90
CA GLY A 238 21.08 26.68 -15.50
C GLY A 238 21.30 26.50 -13.99
N THR A 239 21.23 27.58 -13.20
CA THR A 239 21.44 27.49 -11.74
C THR A 239 20.25 26.86 -11.06
N VAL A 240 20.53 26.05 -10.03
CA VAL A 240 19.52 25.39 -9.20
C VAL A 240 19.66 25.88 -7.77
N ARG A 241 18.55 26.36 -7.19
CA ARG A 241 18.44 26.69 -5.77
C ARG A 241 17.47 25.76 -5.11
N GLU A 242 17.77 25.29 -3.91
CA GLU A 242 16.85 24.48 -3.14
C GLU A 242 16.16 25.28 -2.05
N VAL A 243 14.85 25.04 -1.89
CA VAL A 243 14.03 25.56 -0.81
C VAL A 243 13.55 24.36 0.00
N GLU A 244 13.88 24.34 1.28
CA GLU A 244 13.38 23.30 2.19
C GLU A 244 11.89 23.46 2.42
N VAL A 245 11.14 22.35 2.38
CA VAL A 245 9.68 22.27 2.61
C VAL A 245 9.37 21.11 3.56
N GLY A 246 8.10 20.77 3.74
CA GLY A 246 7.73 19.60 4.51
C GLY A 246 8.15 18.28 3.83
N LEU A 247 8.00 17.16 4.56
CA LEU A 247 8.40 15.82 4.13
C LEU A 247 7.48 15.26 3.02
N ALA A 248 8.08 14.48 2.12
CA ALA A 248 7.42 13.89 0.96
C ALA A 248 6.64 14.93 0.13
N PRO A 249 7.29 16.04 -0.33
CA PRO A 249 6.63 16.99 -1.19
C PRO A 249 6.20 16.32 -2.50
N SER A 250 4.99 16.62 -2.96
CA SER A 250 4.32 15.94 -4.05
C SER A 250 3.92 16.94 -5.14
N VAL A 251 2.63 17.15 -5.37
CA VAL A 251 2.14 18.05 -6.41
C VAL A 251 2.38 19.51 -6.01
N LEU A 252 2.71 20.32 -7.03
CA LEU A 252 2.95 21.75 -6.95
C LEU A 252 1.87 22.51 -7.73
N ALA A 253 1.57 23.74 -7.31
CA ALA A 253 0.72 24.65 -8.07
C ALA A 253 1.25 26.09 -7.99
N LEU A 254 1.26 26.80 -9.10
CA LEU A 254 1.49 28.24 -9.17
C LEU A 254 0.16 28.99 -9.09
N SER A 255 0.15 30.14 -8.40
CA SER A 255 -0.96 31.09 -8.51
C SER A 255 -1.05 31.65 -9.92
N ALA A 256 -2.21 32.16 -10.33
CA ALA A 256 -2.43 32.68 -11.69
C ALA A 256 -1.49 33.87 -12.05
N ASP A 257 -1.08 34.65 -11.07
CA ASP A 257 -0.12 35.74 -11.20
C ASP A 257 1.35 35.26 -11.10
N GLU A 258 1.58 33.99 -10.74
CA GLU A 258 2.86 33.31 -10.52
C GLU A 258 3.67 33.89 -9.33
N THR A 259 3.05 34.63 -8.44
CA THR A 259 3.73 35.18 -7.25
C THR A 259 3.87 34.17 -6.13
N LEU A 260 3.02 33.16 -6.11
CA LEU A 260 2.99 32.12 -5.09
C LEU A 260 3.11 30.72 -5.70
N LEU A 261 3.88 29.85 -5.04
CA LEU A 261 3.96 28.42 -5.29
C LEU A 261 3.44 27.70 -4.07
N ALA A 262 2.45 26.82 -4.23
CA ALA A 262 1.95 25.92 -3.20
C ALA A 262 2.50 24.52 -3.41
N VAL A 263 2.85 23.82 -2.32
CA VAL A 263 3.44 22.47 -2.32
C VAL A 263 2.73 21.60 -1.30
N ALA A 264 2.19 20.47 -1.71
CA ALA A 264 1.60 19.49 -0.81
C ALA A 264 2.68 18.59 -0.21
N ASN A 265 2.74 18.47 1.12
CA ASN A 265 3.75 17.73 1.88
C ASN A 265 3.09 16.54 2.60
N GLY A 266 3.07 15.37 1.95
CA GLY A 266 2.28 14.21 2.37
C GLY A 266 2.64 13.64 3.74
N HIS A 267 3.92 13.67 4.10
CA HIS A 267 4.42 13.15 5.38
C HIS A 267 4.49 14.20 6.51
N SER A 268 4.25 15.48 6.20
CA SER A 268 4.20 16.55 7.21
C SER A 268 2.78 17.02 7.53
N ASP A 269 1.76 16.44 6.88
CA ASP A 269 0.38 16.90 6.99
C ASP A 269 0.26 18.43 6.82
N SER A 270 0.91 18.96 5.78
CA SER A 270 1.01 20.40 5.56
C SER A 270 1.04 20.80 4.08
N VAL A 271 0.82 22.08 3.84
CA VAL A 271 1.12 22.74 2.56
C VAL A 271 2.12 23.84 2.82
N SER A 272 3.20 23.89 2.03
CA SER A 272 4.13 25.02 2.00
C SER A 272 3.69 26.01 0.93
N VAL A 273 3.54 27.28 1.28
CA VAL A 273 3.30 28.39 0.35
C VAL A 273 4.57 29.23 0.28
N ILE A 274 5.12 29.36 -0.93
CA ILE A 274 6.41 29.98 -1.20
C ILE A 274 6.19 31.22 -2.09
N ASP A 275 6.71 32.38 -1.69
CA ASP A 275 6.84 33.54 -2.57
C ASP A 275 7.88 33.23 -3.64
N THR A 276 7.49 33.25 -4.93
CA THR A 276 8.37 32.81 -6.03
C THR A 276 9.55 33.75 -6.28
N ARG A 277 9.49 34.99 -5.83
CA ARG A 277 10.55 36.00 -6.00
C ARG A 277 11.57 35.94 -4.89
N THR A 278 11.10 35.93 -3.63
CA THR A 278 11.96 35.97 -2.44
C THR A 278 12.37 34.57 -1.96
N LEU A 279 11.63 33.51 -2.36
CA LEU A 279 11.73 32.14 -1.92
C LEU A 279 11.45 31.96 -0.43
N THR A 280 10.78 32.94 0.20
CA THR A 280 10.30 32.81 1.57
C THR A 280 9.12 31.84 1.66
N ARG A 281 9.10 31.00 2.68
CA ARG A 281 8.13 29.93 2.89
C ARG A 281 7.22 30.24 4.07
N THR A 282 5.94 29.86 3.94
CA THR A 282 4.96 29.79 5.02
C THR A 282 4.31 28.40 4.98
N ASP A 283 4.33 27.68 6.10
CA ASP A 283 3.70 26.37 6.20
C ASP A 283 2.31 26.45 6.81
N VAL A 284 1.38 25.70 6.24
CA VAL A 284 0.02 25.55 6.74
C VAL A 284 -0.20 24.10 7.09
N ARG A 285 -0.36 23.81 8.37
CA ARG A 285 -0.67 22.47 8.81
C ARG A 285 -2.14 22.12 8.48
N ILE A 286 -2.35 20.91 7.96
CA ILE A 286 -3.66 20.31 7.70
C ILE A 286 -3.75 19.04 8.53
N PRO A 287 -4.04 19.15 9.83
CA PRO A 287 -3.98 18.01 10.73
C PRO A 287 -5.15 17.04 10.49
N PRO A 288 -4.96 15.75 10.73
CA PRO A 288 -6.07 14.81 10.88
C PRO A 288 -6.83 15.04 12.19
N ILE A 289 -7.79 14.22 12.49
CA ILE A 289 -8.55 14.26 13.74
C ILE A 289 -8.29 12.98 14.53
N PRO A 290 -7.83 13.12 15.79
CA PRO A 290 -7.38 14.31 16.51
C PRO A 290 -6.14 14.98 15.90
N ALA A 291 -6.01 16.30 16.07
CA ALA A 291 -4.94 17.10 15.48
C ALA A 291 -3.52 16.77 15.96
N THR A 292 -3.38 15.99 17.02
CA THR A 292 -2.09 15.52 17.54
C THR A 292 -1.51 14.33 16.79
N LEU A 293 -2.33 13.70 15.94
CA LEU A 293 -1.95 12.52 15.15
C LEU A 293 -1.37 12.89 13.79
N ILE A 294 -0.95 11.87 13.05
CA ILE A 294 -0.46 11.96 11.68
C ILE A 294 -1.47 11.24 10.77
N GLY A 295 -1.58 11.67 9.50
CA GLY A 295 -2.26 10.93 8.46
C GLY A 295 -3.38 11.64 7.72
N SER A 296 -3.36 12.97 7.59
CA SER A 296 -4.19 13.65 6.59
C SER A 296 -3.67 13.43 5.17
N GLN A 297 -2.36 13.31 5.00
CA GLN A 297 -1.65 13.06 3.74
C GLN A 297 -2.06 14.04 2.63
N PRO A 298 -1.70 15.34 2.70
CA PRO A 298 -1.85 16.28 1.59
C PRO A 298 -0.94 15.88 0.44
N ILE A 299 -1.49 15.52 -0.72
CA ILE A 299 -0.72 14.99 -1.86
C ILE A 299 -0.96 15.69 -3.19
N ALA A 300 -1.98 16.54 -3.27
CA ALA A 300 -2.20 17.42 -4.41
C ALA A 300 -2.75 18.77 -3.95
N VAL A 301 -2.45 19.83 -4.70
CA VAL A 301 -2.86 21.19 -4.39
C VAL A 301 -3.16 21.95 -5.67
N VAL A 302 -4.15 22.84 -5.62
CA VAL A 302 -4.47 23.76 -6.69
C VAL A 302 -4.97 25.09 -6.11
N PHE A 303 -4.61 26.21 -6.75
CA PHE A 303 -5.19 27.51 -6.42
C PHE A 303 -6.59 27.65 -7.00
N ALA A 304 -7.49 28.28 -6.27
CA ALA A 304 -8.68 28.90 -6.87
C ALA A 304 -8.25 30.06 -7.80
N PRO A 305 -9.07 30.40 -8.81
CA PRO A 305 -8.72 31.45 -9.76
C PRO A 305 -8.36 32.80 -9.11
N GLU A 306 -8.96 33.13 -7.98
CA GLU A 306 -8.77 34.35 -7.24
C GLU A 306 -7.40 34.43 -6.52
N GLY A 307 -6.71 33.29 -6.37
CA GLY A 307 -5.38 33.21 -5.74
C GLY A 307 -5.35 33.29 -4.21
N ASP A 308 -6.48 33.47 -3.56
CA ASP A 308 -6.65 33.57 -2.10
C ASP A 308 -7.09 32.27 -1.42
N THR A 309 -7.38 31.28 -2.21
CA THR A 309 -7.88 29.97 -1.76
C THR A 309 -7.08 28.84 -2.39
N LEU A 310 -6.68 27.85 -1.58
CA LEU A 310 -6.10 26.59 -2.00
C LEU A 310 -7.08 25.44 -1.74
N TYR A 311 -7.18 24.56 -2.69
CA TYR A 311 -7.80 23.25 -2.51
C TYR A 311 -6.70 22.20 -2.41
N VAL A 312 -6.77 21.37 -1.38
CA VAL A 312 -5.71 20.39 -1.05
C VAL A 312 -6.31 19.02 -0.92
N ALA A 313 -5.91 18.09 -1.77
CA ALA A 313 -6.34 16.69 -1.68
C ALA A 313 -5.61 16.01 -0.51
N CYS A 314 -6.38 15.63 0.49
CA CYS A 314 -5.93 14.93 1.70
C CYS A 314 -6.29 13.45 1.58
N ALA A 315 -5.39 12.66 1.01
CA ALA A 315 -5.63 11.26 0.67
C ALA A 315 -5.94 10.39 1.90
N GLY A 316 -5.29 10.69 3.02
CA GLY A 316 -5.48 9.94 4.25
C GLY A 316 -6.83 10.17 4.92
N THR A 317 -7.45 11.32 4.75
CA THR A 317 -8.76 11.65 5.32
C THR A 317 -9.91 11.55 4.33
N ASN A 318 -9.64 11.19 3.08
CA ASN A 318 -10.63 11.13 2.00
C ASN A 318 -11.39 12.47 1.86
N ALA A 319 -10.63 13.56 1.75
CA ALA A 319 -11.20 14.90 1.75
C ALA A 319 -10.39 15.86 0.88
N VAL A 320 -11.02 16.96 0.47
CA VAL A 320 -10.33 18.15 0.00
C VAL A 320 -10.37 19.21 1.12
N ALA A 321 -9.22 19.54 1.69
CA ALA A 321 -9.10 20.67 2.60
C ALA A 321 -9.18 22.00 1.82
N VAL A 322 -9.91 22.96 2.34
CA VAL A 322 -10.01 24.31 1.81
C VAL A 322 -9.17 25.23 2.71
N VAL A 323 -8.12 25.80 2.16
CA VAL A 323 -7.21 26.71 2.86
C VAL A 323 -7.39 28.12 2.29
N ARG A 324 -7.69 29.08 3.13
CA ARG A 324 -7.93 30.46 2.71
C ARG A 324 -6.88 31.41 3.28
N ARG A 325 -6.57 32.43 2.48
CA ARG A 325 -5.73 33.56 2.91
C ARG A 325 -6.59 34.60 3.60
N GLU A 326 -6.35 34.77 4.91
CA GLU A 326 -6.98 35.80 5.73
C GLU A 326 -5.92 36.83 6.09
N LYS A 327 -6.03 38.05 5.52
CA LYS A 327 -4.99 39.08 5.60
C LYS A 327 -3.67 38.54 5.02
N GLN A 328 -2.67 38.25 5.86
CA GLN A 328 -1.37 37.71 5.45
C GLN A 328 -1.17 36.23 5.84
N ALA A 329 -2.12 35.61 6.52
CA ALA A 329 -2.01 34.25 7.02
C ALA A 329 -2.88 33.29 6.21
N TRP A 330 -2.38 32.10 5.92
CA TRP A 330 -3.12 31.00 5.36
C TRP A 330 -3.68 30.11 6.46
N LYS A 331 -4.98 29.78 6.40
CA LYS A 331 -5.66 28.96 7.39
C LYS A 331 -6.59 27.94 6.75
N VAL A 332 -6.73 26.79 7.39
CA VAL A 332 -7.74 25.79 7.01
C VAL A 332 -9.12 26.35 7.35
N ALA A 333 -9.94 26.51 6.34
CA ALA A 333 -11.32 26.99 6.45
C ALA A 333 -12.35 25.88 6.59
N GLY A 334 -11.97 24.64 6.23
CA GLY A 334 -12.81 23.46 6.33
C GLY A 334 -12.42 22.36 5.34
N ALA A 335 -13.26 21.33 5.22
CA ALA A 335 -13.02 20.16 4.38
C ALA A 335 -14.28 19.72 3.61
N ILE A 336 -14.07 19.13 2.44
CA ILE A 336 -15.09 18.61 1.53
C ILE A 336 -14.93 17.10 1.47
N PRO A 337 -15.94 16.26 1.79
CA PRO A 337 -15.87 14.81 1.67
C PRO A 337 -15.65 14.35 0.21
N THR A 338 -14.74 13.38 0.02
CA THR A 338 -14.46 12.77 -1.29
C THR A 338 -14.66 11.26 -1.27
N ALA A 339 -14.47 10.64 -2.42
CA ALA A 339 -14.27 9.20 -2.53
C ALA A 339 -12.88 8.79 -2.00
N TRP A 340 -12.56 7.50 -2.00
CA TRP A 340 -11.37 6.94 -1.37
C TRP A 340 -10.08 7.35 -2.10
N PHE A 341 -9.19 7.99 -1.37
CA PHE A 341 -7.84 8.35 -1.73
C PHE A 341 -7.77 9.37 -2.90
N PRO A 342 -8.15 10.66 -2.68
CA PRO A 342 -8.04 11.71 -3.70
C PRO A 342 -6.57 11.98 -4.07
N THR A 343 -6.24 11.92 -5.37
CA THR A 343 -4.87 12.00 -5.92
C THR A 343 -4.59 13.23 -6.74
N ALA A 344 -5.60 13.79 -7.41
CA ALA A 344 -5.44 14.99 -8.23
C ALA A 344 -6.65 15.90 -8.14
N LEU A 345 -6.41 17.18 -8.40
CA LEU A 345 -7.39 18.26 -8.32
C LEU A 345 -7.31 19.15 -9.56
N ALA A 346 -8.47 19.60 -10.02
CA ALA A 346 -8.56 20.67 -11.01
C ALA A 346 -9.72 21.59 -10.69
N VAL A 347 -9.60 22.89 -11.05
CA VAL A 347 -10.65 23.89 -10.90
C VAL A 347 -11.18 24.27 -12.28
N ALA A 348 -12.44 23.92 -12.54
CA ALA A 348 -13.12 24.24 -13.78
C ALA A 348 -13.35 25.74 -13.95
N ALA A 349 -13.81 26.18 -15.13
CA ALA A 349 -14.03 27.58 -15.41
C ALA A 349 -15.13 28.21 -14.52
N ASP A 350 -16.12 27.41 -14.12
CA ASP A 350 -17.21 27.80 -13.22
C ASP A 350 -16.84 27.79 -11.73
N GLY A 351 -15.57 27.48 -11.42
CA GLY A 351 -15.07 27.37 -10.06
C GLY A 351 -15.40 26.05 -9.35
N SER A 352 -16.10 25.11 -10.01
CA SER A 352 -16.33 23.78 -9.48
C SER A 352 -15.05 22.93 -9.50
N LEU A 353 -14.96 21.96 -8.58
CA LEU A 353 -13.81 21.09 -8.46
C LEU A 353 -14.01 19.82 -9.31
N ARG A 354 -12.90 19.33 -9.84
CA ARG A 354 -12.73 17.99 -10.35
C ARG A 354 -11.73 17.30 -9.43
N VAL A 355 -12.16 16.22 -8.77
CA VAL A 355 -11.33 15.48 -7.81
C VAL A 355 -11.19 14.06 -8.31
N VAL A 356 -9.96 13.67 -8.61
CA VAL A 356 -9.63 12.29 -9.00
C VAL A 356 -9.35 11.49 -7.75
N CYS A 357 -10.01 10.32 -7.61
CA CYS A 357 -9.86 9.44 -6.46
C CYS A 357 -9.40 8.05 -6.93
N LEU A 358 -8.29 7.57 -6.37
CA LEU A 358 -7.58 6.36 -6.78
C LEU A 358 -8.42 5.09 -6.66
N LYS A 359 -9.20 4.97 -5.57
CA LYS A 359 -9.90 3.75 -5.16
C LYS A 359 -11.43 3.90 -5.18
N GLY A 360 -11.97 5.03 -5.65
CA GLY A 360 -13.41 5.26 -5.76
C GLY A 360 -14.18 4.98 -4.48
N ALA A 361 -15.07 4.01 -4.50
CA ALA A 361 -15.80 3.51 -3.33
C ALA A 361 -15.23 2.20 -2.77
N GLY A 362 -14.07 1.75 -3.25
CA GLY A 362 -13.46 0.48 -2.86
C GLY A 362 -13.97 -0.72 -3.67
N GLU A 363 -14.70 -0.50 -4.74
CA GLU A 363 -15.21 -1.53 -5.64
C GLU A 363 -14.19 -1.89 -6.72
N THR A 364 -14.36 -3.03 -7.37
CA THR A 364 -13.56 -3.44 -8.52
C THR A 364 -14.40 -3.45 -9.79
N ALA A 365 -13.75 -3.31 -10.94
CA ALA A 365 -14.40 -3.29 -12.25
C ALA A 365 -14.64 -4.69 -12.82
N ASP A 366 -14.39 -5.78 -12.09
CA ASP A 366 -14.62 -7.13 -12.59
C ASP A 366 -16.13 -7.41 -12.67
N PRO A 367 -16.69 -7.62 -13.88
CA PRO A 367 -18.12 -7.88 -14.05
C PRO A 367 -18.58 -9.18 -13.40
N ARG A 368 -17.66 -10.09 -13.09
CA ARG A 368 -17.92 -11.35 -12.39
C ARG A 368 -17.97 -11.17 -10.87
N GLY A 369 -17.74 -9.97 -10.36
CA GLY A 369 -17.74 -9.66 -8.93
C GLY A 369 -16.51 -10.14 -8.15
N HIS A 370 -15.45 -10.60 -8.85
CA HIS A 370 -14.21 -10.96 -8.20
C HIS A 370 -13.49 -9.70 -7.69
N PHE A 371 -12.92 -9.80 -6.51
CA PHE A 371 -11.97 -8.80 -6.09
C PHE A 371 -10.68 -8.95 -6.93
N ASN A 372 -10.26 -7.86 -7.53
CA ASN A 372 -8.96 -7.79 -8.20
C ASN A 372 -8.38 -6.41 -7.93
N SER A 373 -7.36 -6.36 -7.12
CA SER A 373 -6.69 -5.14 -6.67
C SER A 373 -6.15 -4.28 -7.81
N LYS A 374 -5.89 -4.88 -8.96
CA LYS A 374 -5.43 -4.19 -10.18
C LYS A 374 -6.59 -3.59 -10.99
N ASN A 375 -7.82 -3.98 -10.72
CA ASN A 375 -9.03 -3.56 -11.44
C ASN A 375 -9.96 -2.72 -10.55
N TYR A 376 -9.43 -1.92 -9.65
CA TYR A 376 -10.23 -0.98 -8.88
C TYR A 376 -11.07 -0.08 -9.78
N VAL A 377 -12.23 0.31 -9.29
CA VAL A 377 -13.02 1.39 -9.86
C VAL A 377 -12.62 2.68 -9.16
N GLY A 378 -11.71 3.45 -9.76
CA GLY A 378 -11.43 4.80 -9.35
C GLY A 378 -12.61 5.72 -9.61
N ALA A 379 -12.51 6.98 -9.26
CA ALA A 379 -13.58 7.95 -9.47
C ALA A 379 -13.07 9.32 -9.87
N LEU A 380 -13.89 10.01 -10.66
CA LEU A 380 -13.83 11.46 -10.86
C LEU A 380 -15.06 12.08 -10.20
N LEU A 381 -14.84 13.00 -9.26
CA LEU A 381 -15.90 13.77 -8.63
C LEU A 381 -16.03 15.15 -9.28
N LYS A 382 -17.28 15.56 -9.55
CA LYS A 382 -17.65 16.91 -9.91
C LYS A 382 -18.33 17.56 -8.71
N ILE A 383 -17.64 18.47 -8.04
CA ILE A 383 -18.11 19.08 -6.81
C ILE A 383 -18.31 20.59 -7.04
N PRO A 384 -19.53 21.13 -6.88
CA PRO A 384 -19.76 22.56 -6.92
C PRO A 384 -18.92 23.28 -5.84
N ARG A 385 -18.50 24.52 -6.11
CA ARG A 385 -17.82 25.35 -5.10
C ARG A 385 -18.71 25.49 -3.84
N PRO A 386 -18.27 25.00 -2.67
CA PRO A 386 -19.14 25.02 -1.49
C PRO A 386 -19.27 26.41 -0.91
N ALA A 387 -20.48 26.79 -0.50
CA ALA A 387 -20.72 27.95 0.33
C ALA A 387 -20.13 27.74 1.74
N PRO A 388 -19.80 28.79 2.52
CA PRO A 388 -19.21 28.65 3.85
C PRO A 388 -19.99 27.74 4.81
N VAL A 389 -21.31 27.80 4.81
CA VAL A 389 -22.18 26.96 5.63
C VAL A 389 -22.11 25.47 5.22
N GLN A 390 -22.00 25.20 3.93
CA GLN A 390 -21.80 23.84 3.42
C GLN A 390 -20.42 23.32 3.79
N LEU A 391 -19.40 24.15 3.71
CA LEU A 391 -18.04 23.78 4.07
C LEU A 391 -17.92 23.36 5.56
N ALA A 392 -18.60 24.08 6.46
CA ALA A 392 -18.67 23.69 7.88
C ALA A 392 -19.40 22.36 8.08
N ALA A 393 -20.45 22.07 7.27
CA ALA A 393 -21.13 20.78 7.29
C ALA A 393 -20.22 19.65 6.77
N GLY A 394 -19.53 19.90 5.66
CA GLY A 394 -18.57 18.94 5.09
C GLY A 394 -17.43 18.59 6.05
N THR A 395 -16.92 19.60 6.77
CA THR A 395 -15.89 19.38 7.79
C THR A 395 -16.37 18.38 8.84
N ARG A 396 -17.57 18.57 9.41
CA ARG A 396 -18.14 17.63 10.39
C ARG A 396 -18.39 16.24 9.81
N GLU A 397 -18.74 16.17 8.53
CA GLU A 397 -18.94 14.88 7.86
C GLU A 397 -17.59 14.15 7.67
N VAL A 398 -16.54 14.84 7.25
CA VAL A 398 -15.17 14.28 7.17
C VAL A 398 -14.71 13.80 8.54
N GLU A 399 -14.93 14.58 9.60
CA GLU A 399 -14.62 14.19 10.97
C GLU A 399 -15.31 12.88 11.36
N ALA A 400 -16.63 12.82 11.18
CA ALA A 400 -17.44 11.65 11.51
C ALA A 400 -17.06 10.41 10.66
N ALA A 401 -16.74 10.62 9.38
CA ALA A 401 -16.31 9.55 8.48
C ALA A 401 -14.96 8.93 8.88
N ASN A 402 -14.09 9.71 9.50
CA ASN A 402 -12.76 9.29 9.94
C ASN A 402 -12.71 8.82 11.41
N THR A 403 -13.83 8.89 12.12
CA THR A 403 -14.02 8.41 13.49
C THR A 403 -15.32 7.60 13.61
N PRO A 404 -15.46 6.50 12.85
CA PRO A 404 -16.70 5.72 12.85
C PRO A 404 -17.00 5.17 14.25
N ARG A 405 -18.27 5.06 14.56
CA ARG A 405 -18.75 4.49 15.82
C ARG A 405 -19.39 3.14 15.56
N PHE A 406 -18.99 2.16 16.36
CA PHE A 406 -19.51 0.81 16.31
C PHE A 406 -20.24 0.48 17.61
N GLU A 407 -21.23 -0.40 17.54
CA GLU A 407 -21.75 -1.06 18.73
C GLU A 407 -20.62 -1.77 19.47
N PRO A 408 -20.66 -1.88 20.79
CA PRO A 408 -19.66 -2.61 21.55
C PRO A 408 -19.48 -4.04 21.01
N ALA A 409 -18.21 -4.45 20.82
CA ALA A 409 -17.92 -5.83 20.42
C ALA A 409 -18.17 -6.83 21.56
N GLY A 410 -18.24 -6.33 22.79
CA GLY A 410 -18.25 -7.16 23.99
C GLY A 410 -16.84 -7.64 24.37
N GLY A 411 -16.78 -8.58 25.31
CA GLY A 411 -15.54 -9.18 25.78
C GLY A 411 -14.82 -8.34 26.83
N VAL A 412 -13.47 -8.30 26.76
CA VAL A 412 -12.63 -7.65 27.78
C VAL A 412 -12.18 -6.27 27.29
N GLU A 413 -12.75 -5.22 27.87
CA GLU A 413 -12.43 -3.84 27.46
C GLU A 413 -11.01 -3.40 27.86
N ASN A 414 -10.54 -3.78 29.05
CA ASN A 414 -9.20 -3.43 29.53
C ASN A 414 -8.21 -4.56 29.27
N LEU A 415 -7.70 -4.64 28.04
CA LEU A 415 -6.76 -5.68 27.64
C LEU A 415 -5.44 -5.63 28.42
N ALA A 416 -5.00 -4.46 28.86
CA ALA A 416 -3.78 -4.31 29.65
C ALA A 416 -3.89 -4.95 31.05
N ALA A 417 -5.11 -5.20 31.54
CA ALA A 417 -5.34 -5.85 32.83
C ALA A 417 -5.21 -7.38 32.77
N LEU A 418 -5.18 -7.99 31.58
CA LEU A 418 -5.02 -9.44 31.41
C LEU A 418 -3.64 -9.97 31.78
N GLY A 419 -2.65 -9.07 31.94
CA GLY A 419 -1.28 -9.48 32.30
C GLY A 419 -0.51 -10.16 31.16
N ILE A 420 -0.94 -9.95 29.91
CA ILE A 420 -0.20 -10.39 28.72
C ILE A 420 1.10 -9.57 28.63
N ARG A 421 2.23 -10.25 28.51
CA ARG A 421 3.57 -9.63 28.43
C ARG A 421 4.29 -9.93 27.13
N HIS A 422 3.86 -10.95 26.40
CA HIS A 422 4.50 -11.38 25.16
C HIS A 422 3.46 -11.53 24.08
N VAL A 423 3.59 -10.77 23.01
CA VAL A 423 2.72 -10.88 21.83
C VAL A 423 3.55 -11.30 20.63
N PHE A 424 3.10 -12.35 19.95
CA PHE A 424 3.65 -12.84 18.71
C PHE A 424 2.69 -12.48 17.59
N LEU A 425 3.13 -11.61 16.67
CA LEU A 425 2.42 -11.30 15.44
C LEU A 425 3.03 -12.14 14.32
N ILE A 426 2.27 -13.12 13.81
CA ILE A 426 2.68 -13.97 12.71
C ILE A 426 2.01 -13.47 11.44
N ILE A 427 2.78 -12.99 10.49
CA ILE A 427 2.33 -12.50 9.20
C ILE A 427 2.58 -13.58 8.16
N LYS A 428 1.53 -13.90 7.39
CA LYS A 428 1.49 -14.91 6.34
C LYS A 428 1.16 -14.26 5.01
N GLU A 429 1.13 -15.03 3.92
CA GLU A 429 0.94 -14.48 2.58
C GLU A 429 -0.22 -15.09 1.81
N ASN A 430 -1.15 -14.21 1.47
CA ASN A 430 -2.01 -14.13 0.29
C ASN A 430 -3.15 -15.15 0.23
N ARG A 431 -3.91 -15.36 1.32
CA ARG A 431 -5.10 -16.21 1.24
C ARG A 431 -6.36 -15.50 1.74
N THR A 432 -7.47 -15.69 1.01
CA THR A 432 -8.79 -15.30 1.49
C THR A 432 -9.27 -16.24 2.58
N TYR A 433 -10.26 -15.79 3.35
CA TYR A 433 -10.91 -16.61 4.35
C TYR A 433 -11.49 -17.89 3.75
N ASP A 434 -12.27 -17.82 2.66
CA ASP A 434 -12.90 -19.00 2.06
C ASP A 434 -11.91 -19.99 1.45
N GLN A 435 -10.79 -19.52 0.91
CA GLN A 435 -9.77 -20.42 0.37
C GLN A 435 -9.23 -21.41 1.41
N VAL A 436 -9.20 -21.00 2.69
CA VAL A 436 -8.68 -21.81 3.81
C VAL A 436 -9.83 -22.30 4.71
N PHE A 437 -10.69 -21.42 5.19
CA PHE A 437 -11.71 -21.72 6.20
C PHE A 437 -13.12 -21.91 5.63
N GLY A 438 -13.30 -21.93 4.31
CA GLY A 438 -14.59 -22.15 3.72
C GLY A 438 -15.27 -23.45 4.19
N ASP A 439 -14.49 -24.50 4.46
CA ASP A 439 -14.96 -25.83 4.88
C ASP A 439 -15.03 -26.06 6.39
N MET A 440 -14.93 -24.98 7.21
CA MET A 440 -14.96 -25.09 8.69
C MET A 440 -16.25 -25.68 9.26
N GLY A 441 -17.37 -25.63 8.55
CA GLY A 441 -18.68 -26.07 9.04
C GLY A 441 -19.30 -25.19 10.13
N LYS A 442 -18.64 -24.08 10.49
CA LYS A 442 -19.13 -23.03 11.39
C LYS A 442 -18.61 -21.68 10.91
N GLY A 443 -19.23 -20.59 11.35
CA GLY A 443 -18.92 -19.25 10.85
C GLY A 443 -19.46 -19.03 9.44
N ASN A 444 -19.02 -17.95 8.80
CA ASN A 444 -19.51 -17.52 7.49
C ASN A 444 -18.54 -17.97 6.38
N GLY A 445 -18.42 -19.29 6.15
CA GLY A 445 -17.58 -19.89 5.11
C GLY A 445 -18.38 -20.52 3.97
N ASP A 446 -17.82 -20.51 2.74
CA ASP A 446 -18.32 -21.27 1.58
C ASP A 446 -17.38 -22.44 1.26
N PRO A 447 -17.81 -23.71 1.54
CA PRO A 447 -16.97 -24.88 1.31
C PRO A 447 -16.64 -25.11 -0.17
N ASN A 448 -17.43 -24.56 -1.09
CA ASN A 448 -17.16 -24.67 -2.51
C ASN A 448 -15.91 -23.89 -2.92
N LEU A 449 -15.58 -22.82 -2.19
CA LEU A 449 -14.41 -21.95 -2.44
C LEU A 449 -13.15 -22.42 -1.71
N ALA A 450 -13.25 -23.36 -0.78
CA ALA A 450 -12.10 -23.88 -0.04
C ALA A 450 -11.19 -24.70 -0.96
N ILE A 451 -10.05 -24.12 -1.37
CA ILE A 451 -9.02 -24.80 -2.18
C ILE A 451 -7.88 -25.35 -1.32
N TYR A 452 -7.72 -24.84 -0.13
CA TYR A 452 -6.73 -25.27 0.88
C TYR A 452 -7.43 -25.56 2.22
N GLY A 453 -8.51 -26.32 2.16
CA GLY A 453 -9.29 -26.71 3.33
C GLY A 453 -8.53 -27.63 4.30
N ARG A 454 -9.25 -28.26 5.21
CA ARG A 454 -8.71 -29.06 6.34
C ARG A 454 -7.63 -30.08 5.94
N GLU A 455 -7.73 -30.71 4.78
CA GLU A 455 -6.74 -31.69 4.33
C GLU A 455 -5.35 -31.06 4.14
N VAL A 456 -5.30 -29.82 3.67
CA VAL A 456 -4.07 -29.05 3.40
C VAL A 456 -3.64 -28.26 4.64
N THR A 457 -4.59 -27.72 5.40
CA THR A 457 -4.35 -26.81 6.53
C THR A 457 -4.91 -27.34 7.86
N PRO A 458 -4.49 -28.55 8.29
CA PRO A 458 -5.03 -29.16 9.51
C PRO A 458 -4.72 -28.35 10.78
N ASN A 459 -3.58 -27.63 10.85
CA ASN A 459 -3.24 -26.82 12.02
C ASN A 459 -4.09 -25.54 12.07
N HIS A 460 -4.30 -24.84 10.95
CA HIS A 460 -5.20 -23.69 10.90
C HIS A 460 -6.58 -24.08 11.41
N HIS A 461 -7.13 -25.20 10.94
CA HIS A 461 -8.44 -25.69 11.34
C HIS A 461 -8.49 -26.07 12.82
N ALA A 462 -7.50 -26.82 13.30
CA ALA A 462 -7.44 -27.21 14.70
C ALA A 462 -7.31 -26.00 15.63
N LEU A 463 -6.54 -24.97 15.23
CA LEU A 463 -6.39 -23.73 15.99
C LEU A 463 -7.68 -22.92 16.00
N ALA A 464 -8.33 -22.76 14.84
CA ALA A 464 -9.61 -22.05 14.73
C ALA A 464 -10.76 -22.77 15.45
N GLU A 465 -10.70 -24.10 15.56
CA GLU A 465 -11.64 -24.89 16.37
C GLU A 465 -11.38 -24.78 17.86
N LYS A 466 -10.13 -24.81 18.26
CA LYS A 466 -9.74 -24.75 19.67
C LYS A 466 -9.92 -23.36 20.27
N TYR A 467 -9.64 -22.29 19.49
CA TYR A 467 -9.69 -20.90 19.93
C TYR A 467 -10.87 -20.16 19.30
N VAL A 468 -10.65 -18.98 18.72
CA VAL A 468 -11.69 -18.16 18.09
C VAL A 468 -11.50 -18.18 16.57
N LEU A 469 -12.56 -18.54 15.84
CA LEU A 469 -12.69 -18.36 14.41
C LEU A 469 -13.15 -16.92 14.15
N LEU A 470 -12.33 -16.13 13.45
CA LEU A 470 -12.66 -14.78 13.01
C LEU A 470 -13.17 -14.85 11.56
N ASP A 471 -14.46 -14.70 11.34
CA ASP A 471 -15.08 -14.88 10.02
C ASP A 471 -15.45 -13.56 9.32
N ASN A 472 -15.11 -12.42 9.95
CA ASN A 472 -15.38 -11.08 9.43
C ASN A 472 -14.14 -10.16 9.61
N PHE A 473 -12.98 -10.65 9.15
CA PHE A 473 -11.70 -9.95 9.25
C PHE A 473 -11.18 -9.57 7.84
N TYR A 474 -10.68 -8.33 7.68
CA TYR A 474 -10.30 -7.78 6.38
C TYR A 474 -8.87 -7.25 6.35
N THR A 475 -8.18 -7.45 5.22
CA THR A 475 -6.89 -6.81 4.96
C THR A 475 -7.07 -5.30 4.76
N GLY A 476 -6.13 -4.51 5.27
CA GLY A 476 -6.04 -3.08 4.96
C GLY A 476 -5.43 -2.83 3.59
N GLY A 477 -4.59 -3.75 3.14
CA GLY A 477 -3.88 -3.73 1.89
C GLY A 477 -4.62 -4.42 0.75
N ALA A 478 -4.10 -4.25 -0.45
CA ALA A 478 -4.58 -4.87 -1.68
C ALA A 478 -3.55 -5.79 -2.32
N ILE A 479 -2.28 -5.65 -1.95
CA ILE A 479 -1.12 -6.49 -2.29
C ILE A 479 -0.15 -6.48 -1.11
N SER A 480 0.86 -7.36 -1.15
CA SER A 480 1.86 -7.45 -0.08
C SER A 480 2.56 -6.11 0.18
N PHE A 481 2.80 -5.30 -0.87
CA PHE A 481 3.47 -4.01 -0.73
C PHE A 481 2.75 -3.04 0.23
N ASP A 482 1.44 -2.94 0.23
CA ASP A 482 0.70 -2.11 1.17
C ASP A 482 0.24 -2.89 2.42
N GLY A 483 0.01 -4.19 2.33
CA GLY A 483 -0.41 -5.04 3.44
C GLY A 483 0.56 -5.04 4.62
N HIS A 484 1.85 -5.30 4.35
CA HIS A 484 2.90 -5.23 5.37
C HIS A 484 3.03 -3.84 6.02
N HIS A 485 2.86 -2.76 5.23
CA HIS A 485 2.88 -1.39 5.77
C HIS A 485 1.71 -1.13 6.72
N TRP A 486 0.50 -1.62 6.40
CA TRP A 486 -0.65 -1.53 7.31
C TRP A 486 -0.41 -2.23 8.63
N LEU A 487 0.17 -3.44 8.61
CA LEU A 487 0.47 -4.22 9.82
C LEU A 487 1.62 -3.61 10.65
N MET A 488 2.67 -3.12 9.99
CA MET A 488 3.86 -2.65 10.68
C MET A 488 3.78 -1.19 11.14
N MET A 489 3.04 -0.35 10.42
CA MET A 489 3.03 1.12 10.63
C MET A 489 1.63 1.68 10.91
N GLY A 490 0.56 0.93 10.63
CA GLY A 490 -0.81 1.41 10.75
C GLY A 490 -1.13 2.58 9.81
N GLN A 491 -0.37 2.71 8.74
CA GLN A 491 -0.52 3.71 7.70
C GLN A 491 0.32 3.35 6.48
N VAL A 492 -0.20 3.65 5.29
CA VAL A 492 0.50 3.51 4.02
C VAL A 492 0.77 4.88 3.42
N SER A 493 1.95 5.08 2.83
CA SER A 493 2.30 6.34 2.17
C SER A 493 1.61 6.49 0.82
N ASP A 494 1.43 7.74 0.36
CA ASP A 494 0.91 8.01 -0.98
C ASP A 494 1.83 7.48 -2.09
N TYR A 495 3.13 7.36 -1.81
CA TYR A 495 4.07 6.75 -2.75
C TYR A 495 3.69 5.28 -3.02
N VAL A 496 3.46 4.49 -1.98
CA VAL A 496 3.05 3.08 -2.09
C VAL A 496 1.74 2.97 -2.87
N GLU A 497 0.74 3.76 -2.51
CA GLU A 497 -0.58 3.73 -3.17
C GLU A 497 -0.53 4.10 -4.65
N ARG A 498 0.26 5.10 -5.03
CA ARG A 498 0.44 5.51 -6.43
C ARG A 498 1.32 4.52 -7.21
N ALA A 499 2.38 4.01 -6.58
CA ALA A 499 3.36 3.12 -7.18
C ALA A 499 2.82 1.71 -7.43
N PHE A 500 1.76 1.33 -6.78
CA PHE A 500 1.13 0.01 -6.81
C PHE A 500 1.06 -0.62 -8.22
N ALA A 501 0.65 0.13 -9.23
CA ALA A 501 0.47 -0.41 -10.57
C ALA A 501 1.74 -0.47 -11.40
N ALA A 502 2.76 0.29 -11.05
CA ALA A 502 3.94 0.54 -11.88
C ALA A 502 5.24 0.13 -11.21
N SER A 503 5.28 0.13 -9.87
CA SER A 503 6.53 -0.04 -9.09
C SER A 503 7.71 0.73 -9.70
N PRO A 504 7.54 2.04 -9.95
CA PRO A 504 8.36 2.80 -10.91
C PRO A 504 9.83 2.89 -10.49
N ARG A 505 10.10 2.98 -9.19
CA ARG A 505 11.47 3.00 -8.65
C ARG A 505 11.97 1.61 -8.25
N GLY A 506 11.33 0.55 -8.75
CA GLY A 506 11.48 -0.82 -8.34
C GLY A 506 10.53 -1.15 -7.19
N TYR A 507 10.11 -2.39 -7.11
CA TYR A 507 9.47 -2.91 -5.92
C TYR A 507 10.53 -2.89 -4.82
N ALA A 508 10.26 -2.20 -3.73
CA ALA A 508 11.20 -2.20 -2.63
C ALA A 508 11.21 -3.61 -2.02
N TRP A 509 12.17 -4.42 -2.39
CA TRP A 509 12.36 -5.75 -1.88
C TRP A 509 12.19 -5.73 -0.37
N ASN A 510 11.25 -6.52 0.12
CA ASN A 510 10.89 -6.57 1.53
C ASN A 510 10.57 -5.20 2.14
N MET A 511 9.94 -4.32 1.36
CA MET A 511 9.39 -3.04 1.81
C MET A 511 10.43 -2.05 2.38
N ALA A 512 11.66 -2.13 1.90
CA ALA A 512 12.84 -1.51 2.52
C ALA A 512 13.21 -0.11 2.00
N ASP A 513 12.34 0.58 1.26
CA ASP A 513 12.60 1.92 0.73
C ASP A 513 12.15 3.00 1.73
N SER A 514 13.03 3.93 2.10
CA SER A 514 12.70 5.03 3.04
C SER A 514 11.61 5.98 2.54
N LEU A 515 11.35 6.02 1.22
CA LEU A 515 10.22 6.76 0.66
C LEU A 515 8.87 6.09 0.93
N THR A 516 8.86 4.80 1.26
CA THR A 516 7.65 4.05 1.59
C THR A 516 7.28 4.10 3.07
N VAL A 517 8.28 4.30 3.93
CA VAL A 517 8.10 4.29 5.39
C VAL A 517 7.25 5.48 5.85
N SER A 518 6.22 5.20 6.64
CA SER A 518 5.37 6.22 7.25
C SER A 518 6.15 7.16 8.18
N PRO A 519 5.83 8.47 8.21
CA PRO A 519 6.42 9.39 9.17
C PRO A 519 6.07 9.05 10.62
N ALA A 520 5.03 8.25 10.85
CA ALA A 520 4.69 7.72 12.16
C ALA A 520 5.71 6.68 12.65
N GLY A 521 6.52 6.11 11.74
CA GLY A 521 7.36 4.96 12.01
C GLY A 521 6.53 3.69 12.27
N PHE A 522 7.05 2.79 13.08
CA PHE A 522 6.43 1.51 13.38
C PHE A 522 5.44 1.61 14.55
N PHE A 523 4.42 0.77 14.56
CA PHE A 523 3.27 0.87 15.50
C PHE A 523 3.66 0.79 16.99
N TRP A 524 4.79 0.18 17.32
CA TRP A 524 5.29 0.09 18.70
C TRP A 524 6.09 1.31 19.15
N GLN A 525 6.37 2.26 18.25
CA GLN A 525 7.07 3.50 18.59
C GLN A 525 6.10 4.53 19.18
N GLY A 526 6.55 5.21 20.21
CA GLY A 526 5.72 6.18 20.96
C GLY A 526 5.28 5.61 22.32
N GLY A 527 5.29 6.41 23.34
CA GLY A 527 4.99 5.97 24.70
C GLY A 527 6.17 5.29 25.41
N ARG A 528 5.87 4.32 26.30
CA ARG A 528 6.90 3.56 27.01
C ARG A 528 7.67 2.68 26.03
N PRO A 529 8.98 2.50 26.26
CA PRO A 529 9.75 1.52 25.49
C PRO A 529 9.18 0.11 25.65
N VAL A 530 9.07 -0.61 24.54
CA VAL A 530 8.79 -2.04 24.47
C VAL A 530 9.94 -2.73 23.77
N ASN A 531 10.27 -3.94 24.22
CA ASN A 531 11.31 -4.74 23.59
C ASN A 531 10.71 -5.51 22.41
N VAL A 532 11.21 -5.24 21.20
CA VAL A 532 10.69 -5.80 19.94
C VAL A 532 11.77 -6.63 19.27
N ARG A 533 11.37 -7.79 18.71
CA ARG A 533 12.20 -8.60 17.83
C ARG A 533 11.46 -8.90 16.54
N VAL A 534 12.16 -8.77 15.42
CA VAL A 534 11.60 -8.94 14.08
C VAL A 534 12.27 -10.09 13.37
N TYR A 535 11.48 -11.00 12.82
CA TYR A 535 11.90 -12.21 12.15
C TYR A 535 11.33 -12.21 10.72
N GLY A 536 12.12 -11.80 9.74
CA GLY A 536 11.79 -11.86 8.32
C GLY A 536 11.16 -10.62 7.70
N GLU A 537 10.47 -9.78 8.47
CA GLU A 537 9.88 -8.54 7.97
C GLU A 537 10.94 -7.52 7.55
N PHE A 538 10.76 -6.87 6.39
CA PHE A 538 11.68 -5.86 5.84
C PHE A 538 13.12 -6.37 5.71
N CYS A 539 13.27 -7.64 5.34
CA CYS A 539 14.54 -8.30 5.14
C CYS A 539 14.91 -8.40 3.66
N LEU A 540 16.08 -7.95 3.32
CA LEU A 540 16.70 -8.23 2.03
C LEU A 540 17.35 -9.62 2.03
N PRO A 541 17.46 -10.32 0.87
CA PRO A 541 18.13 -11.59 0.76
C PRO A 541 19.60 -11.53 1.20
N GLY A 542 20.01 -12.50 2.01
CA GLY A 542 21.37 -12.66 2.47
C GLY A 542 21.69 -14.10 2.86
N ARG A 543 22.96 -14.39 3.05
CA ARG A 543 23.45 -15.61 3.66
C ARG A 543 24.31 -15.31 4.87
N TRP A 544 24.34 -16.21 5.83
CA TRP A 544 25.17 -16.04 7.00
C TRP A 544 26.62 -16.44 6.68
N ASP A 545 27.56 -15.60 7.06
CA ASP A 545 28.98 -15.91 7.00
C ASP A 545 29.51 -16.23 8.40
N PRO A 546 29.81 -17.52 8.70
CA PRO A 546 30.33 -17.92 10.00
C PRO A 546 31.68 -17.30 10.33
N ALA A 547 32.50 -16.97 9.32
CA ALA A 547 33.86 -16.43 9.54
C ALA A 547 33.80 -14.97 10.04
N THR A 548 32.92 -14.16 9.48
CA THR A 548 32.75 -12.75 9.87
C THR A 548 31.64 -12.54 10.89
N GLN A 549 30.87 -13.58 11.22
CA GLN A 549 29.66 -13.49 12.08
C GLN A 549 28.68 -12.40 11.58
N ASN A 550 28.51 -12.27 10.26
CA ASN A 550 27.66 -11.26 9.65
C ASN A 550 26.87 -11.80 8.45
N VAL A 551 25.87 -11.04 8.03
CA VAL A 551 25.14 -11.32 6.80
C VAL A 551 25.89 -10.71 5.62
N VAL A 552 26.13 -11.53 4.62
CA VAL A 552 26.71 -11.11 3.33
C VAL A 552 25.63 -11.17 2.25
N ASP A 553 25.77 -10.36 1.22
CA ASP A 553 24.85 -10.35 0.09
C ASP A 553 24.82 -11.70 -0.62
N MET A 554 23.66 -12.12 -1.05
CA MET A 554 23.53 -13.23 -1.98
C MET A 554 23.87 -12.70 -3.39
N ASN A 555 25.19 -12.75 -3.70
CA ASN A 555 25.62 -12.60 -5.08
C ASN A 555 25.15 -13.84 -5.85
N GLU A 556 24.70 -13.66 -7.08
CA GLU A 556 24.24 -14.64 -8.07
C GLU A 556 24.19 -16.12 -7.60
N GLY A 557 23.01 -16.74 -7.64
CA GLY A 557 22.84 -18.14 -7.30
C GLY A 557 21.95 -18.37 -6.07
N ALA A 558 20.80 -17.70 -6.01
CA ALA A 558 19.76 -18.05 -5.05
C ALA A 558 19.40 -19.54 -5.21
N LEU A 559 19.51 -20.30 -4.11
CA LEU A 559 19.21 -21.73 -4.11
C LEU A 559 17.72 -21.94 -4.46
N SER A 560 17.45 -22.99 -5.20
CA SER A 560 16.09 -23.46 -5.46
C SER A 560 15.46 -24.01 -4.17
N TRP A 561 14.14 -24.13 -4.15
CA TRP A 561 13.45 -24.75 -3.02
C TRP A 561 13.95 -26.17 -2.75
N SER A 562 14.22 -26.97 -3.78
CA SER A 562 14.73 -28.35 -3.63
C SER A 562 16.12 -28.38 -2.97
N GLU A 563 16.97 -27.41 -3.29
CA GLU A 563 18.30 -27.32 -2.67
C GLU A 563 18.20 -26.88 -1.22
N HIS A 564 17.36 -25.88 -0.91
CA HIS A 564 17.06 -25.52 0.48
C HIS A 564 16.49 -26.70 1.26
N TRP A 565 15.53 -27.43 0.68
CA TRP A 565 14.92 -28.59 1.31
C TRP A 565 15.93 -29.72 1.57
N ARG A 566 16.85 -29.96 0.63
CA ARG A 566 17.95 -30.90 0.83
C ARG A 566 18.84 -30.45 2.00
N LEU A 567 19.28 -29.19 2.02
CA LEU A 567 20.07 -28.64 3.12
C LEU A 567 19.33 -28.70 4.45
N TYR A 568 18.04 -28.49 4.44
CA TYR A 568 17.18 -28.64 5.62
C TYR A 568 17.20 -30.07 6.17
N LYS A 569 16.96 -31.06 5.31
CA LYS A 569 17.01 -32.48 5.71
C LYS A 569 18.39 -32.91 6.19
N GLU A 570 19.44 -32.33 5.64
CA GLU A 570 20.84 -32.61 6.09
C GLU A 570 21.25 -31.84 7.35
N GLY A 571 20.41 -30.93 7.87
CA GLY A 571 20.74 -30.05 8.98
C GLY A 571 21.80 -28.97 8.69
N LYS A 572 22.05 -28.66 7.40
CA LYS A 572 23.13 -27.76 6.93
C LYS A 572 22.60 -26.40 6.41
N TRP A 573 21.35 -26.07 6.65
CA TRP A 573 20.72 -24.90 6.05
C TRP A 573 21.07 -23.57 6.71
N ARG A 574 21.53 -23.57 7.99
CA ARG A 574 21.62 -22.36 8.83
C ARG A 574 22.53 -21.25 8.29
N ASP A 575 23.46 -21.57 7.42
CA ASP A 575 24.36 -20.59 6.79
C ASP A 575 23.95 -20.27 5.34
N SER A 576 22.97 -20.98 4.79
CA SER A 576 22.52 -20.79 3.41
C SER A 576 21.56 -19.61 3.23
N VAL A 577 20.88 -19.18 4.30
CA VAL A 577 19.88 -18.11 4.30
C VAL A 577 20.02 -17.23 5.53
N ALA A 578 19.83 -15.93 5.36
CA ALA A 578 19.90 -14.95 6.45
C ALA A 578 19.14 -13.66 6.09
N CYS A 579 18.77 -12.87 7.09
CA CYS A 579 18.11 -11.58 6.93
C CYS A 579 19.12 -10.44 6.88
N LYS A 580 19.25 -9.76 5.74
CA LYS A 580 19.93 -8.47 5.66
C LYS A 580 18.92 -7.36 5.95
N PRO A 581 19.12 -6.55 7.01
CA PRO A 581 18.20 -5.45 7.32
C PRO A 581 18.04 -4.48 6.15
N GLY A 582 16.79 -4.23 5.73
CA GLY A 582 16.47 -3.30 4.65
C GLY A 582 16.20 -1.88 5.16
N VAL A 583 15.60 -1.75 6.34
CA VAL A 583 15.29 -0.46 6.97
C VAL A 583 16.25 -0.21 8.14
N PRO A 584 17.06 0.87 8.13
CA PRO A 584 18.02 1.13 9.19
C PRO A 584 17.40 1.15 10.59
N ALA A 585 16.20 1.67 10.75
CA ALA A 585 15.50 1.71 12.05
C ALA A 585 15.15 0.31 12.60
N LEU A 586 15.06 -0.71 11.75
CA LEU A 586 14.80 -2.09 12.15
C LEU A 586 16.07 -2.91 12.39
N ALA A 587 17.22 -2.47 11.87
CA ALA A 587 18.46 -3.22 11.92
C ALA A 587 18.84 -3.74 13.33
N PRO A 588 18.69 -2.96 14.42
CA PRO A 588 18.97 -3.46 15.78
C PRO A 588 17.92 -4.42 16.32
N LEU A 589 16.73 -4.47 15.73
CA LEU A 589 15.60 -5.29 16.16
C LEU A 589 15.50 -6.61 15.40
N GLN A 590 16.11 -6.71 14.22
CA GLN A 590 16.01 -7.86 13.33
C GLN A 590 16.88 -9.02 13.79
N ASP A 591 16.33 -10.23 13.73
CA ASP A 591 17.11 -11.45 13.82
C ASP A 591 17.79 -11.72 12.47
N ARG A 592 19.09 -11.47 12.40
CA ARG A 592 19.88 -11.62 11.18
C ARG A 592 20.04 -13.06 10.72
N ARG A 593 19.85 -14.04 11.60
CA ARG A 593 19.93 -15.47 11.28
C ARG A 593 18.59 -16.08 10.87
N TYR A 594 17.53 -15.29 10.91
CA TYR A 594 16.24 -15.71 10.40
C TYR A 594 16.25 -15.71 8.86
N PRO A 595 15.66 -16.71 8.18
CA PRO A 595 15.58 -16.74 6.73
C PRO A 595 14.80 -15.54 6.16
N PHE A 596 15.29 -14.96 5.07
CA PHE A 596 14.58 -13.89 4.37
C PHE A 596 13.28 -14.38 3.72
N SER A 597 12.41 -13.42 3.33
CA SER A 597 11.17 -13.71 2.62
C SER A 597 11.46 -14.16 1.18
N SER A 598 11.09 -15.39 0.84
CA SER A 598 11.15 -15.96 -0.49
C SER A 598 10.36 -17.26 -0.55
N THR A 599 9.61 -17.49 -1.62
CA THR A 599 8.94 -18.78 -1.90
C THR A 599 9.91 -19.92 -2.23
N SER A 600 11.19 -19.64 -2.40
CA SER A 600 12.23 -20.69 -2.53
C SER A 600 12.73 -21.22 -1.18
N VAL A 601 12.39 -20.59 -0.07
CA VAL A 601 12.82 -20.96 1.28
C VAL A 601 11.65 -21.61 2.03
N PRO A 602 11.75 -22.88 2.45
CA PRO A 602 10.69 -23.55 3.21
C PRO A 602 10.41 -22.89 4.56
N ASP A 603 9.15 -22.82 4.98
CA ASP A 603 8.77 -22.30 6.29
C ASP A 603 9.20 -23.19 7.44
N GLN A 604 9.53 -24.47 7.18
CA GLN A 604 10.15 -25.31 8.21
C GLN A 604 11.49 -24.75 8.67
N MET A 605 12.28 -24.11 7.78
CA MET A 605 13.53 -23.43 8.17
C MET A 605 13.23 -22.19 9.05
N ARG A 606 12.16 -21.43 8.72
CA ARG A 606 11.73 -20.27 9.50
C ARG A 606 11.25 -20.68 10.88
N ALA A 607 10.45 -21.76 10.95
CA ALA A 607 9.99 -22.33 12.21
C ALA A 607 11.17 -22.79 13.08
N ASP A 608 12.16 -23.50 12.52
CA ASP A 608 13.35 -23.96 13.26
C ASP A 608 14.20 -22.78 13.75
N ALA A 609 14.34 -21.71 12.94
CA ALA A 609 15.06 -20.51 13.34
C ALA A 609 14.39 -19.84 14.55
N PHE A 610 13.06 -19.64 14.48
CA PHE A 610 12.31 -19.02 15.56
C PHE A 610 12.29 -19.90 16.83
N ILE A 611 12.05 -21.21 16.71
CA ILE A 611 12.04 -22.15 17.85
C ILE A 611 13.40 -22.17 18.52
N GLY A 612 14.48 -22.13 17.75
CA GLY A 612 15.84 -22.01 18.28
C GLY A 612 16.04 -20.70 19.06
N ALA A 613 15.58 -19.57 18.52
CA ALA A 613 15.64 -18.28 19.20
C ALA A 613 14.78 -18.28 20.48
N LEU A 614 13.58 -18.87 20.46
CA LEU A 614 12.72 -19.01 21.63
C LEU A 614 13.40 -19.81 22.74
N ALA A 615 14.08 -20.90 22.40
CA ALA A 615 14.82 -21.70 23.37
C ALA A 615 15.97 -20.92 24.04
N GLU A 616 16.65 -20.03 23.29
CA GLU A 616 17.66 -19.15 23.86
C GLU A 616 17.04 -18.12 24.82
N PHE A 617 15.90 -17.55 24.47
CA PHE A 617 15.16 -16.65 25.38
C PHE A 617 14.66 -17.37 26.62
N GLU A 618 14.26 -18.64 26.52
CA GLU A 618 13.88 -19.45 27.70
C GLU A 618 15.05 -19.61 28.66
N LYS A 619 16.26 -19.91 28.16
CA LYS A 619 17.45 -19.99 28.97
C LYS A 619 17.78 -18.65 29.63
N ALA A 620 17.69 -17.56 28.87
CA ALA A 620 18.05 -16.23 29.36
C ALA A 620 16.94 -15.57 30.23
N GLY A 621 15.68 -16.02 30.10
CA GLY A 621 14.55 -15.47 30.84
C GLY A 621 14.12 -14.08 30.40
N ASN A 622 14.41 -13.67 29.15
CA ASN A 622 14.28 -12.31 28.64
C ASN A 622 13.55 -12.20 27.30
N LEU A 623 12.48 -12.98 27.10
CA LEU A 623 11.68 -12.95 25.88
C LEU A 623 11.21 -11.51 25.57
N PRO A 624 11.26 -11.06 24.29
CA PRO A 624 10.72 -9.76 23.89
C PRO A 624 9.25 -9.57 24.23
N ASP A 625 8.84 -8.30 24.43
CA ASP A 625 7.42 -7.95 24.60
C ASP A 625 6.63 -8.24 23.30
N ILE A 626 7.22 -7.92 22.13
CA ILE A 626 6.62 -8.13 20.83
C ILE A 626 7.60 -8.87 19.92
N SER A 627 7.16 -9.99 19.36
CA SER A 627 7.87 -10.75 18.32
C SER A 627 7.06 -10.73 17.04
N ILE A 628 7.62 -10.24 15.95
CA ILE A 628 6.98 -10.20 14.62
C ILE A 628 7.64 -11.25 13.75
N ILE A 629 6.85 -12.18 13.21
CA ILE A 629 7.35 -13.40 12.55
C ILE A 629 6.70 -13.49 11.18
N HIS A 630 7.49 -13.63 10.14
CA HIS A 630 7.01 -13.79 8.77
C HIS A 630 7.11 -15.27 8.34
N LEU A 631 5.99 -15.86 7.90
CA LEU A 631 5.88 -17.19 7.30
C LEU A 631 5.18 -17.04 5.95
N ASN A 632 5.84 -17.32 4.82
CA ASN A 632 5.34 -16.95 3.50
C ASN A 632 5.26 -18.07 2.47
N SER A 633 5.40 -19.35 2.84
CA SER A 633 5.30 -20.45 1.87
C SER A 633 3.91 -20.57 1.24
N ASP A 634 2.87 -20.11 1.90
CA ASP A 634 1.48 -20.14 1.40
C ASP A 634 1.23 -19.18 0.23
N HIS A 635 2.12 -18.22 -0.05
CA HIS A 635 2.12 -17.48 -1.32
C HIS A 635 2.13 -18.42 -2.54
N THR A 636 2.83 -19.52 -2.46
CA THR A 636 3.06 -20.52 -3.49
C THR A 636 3.88 -20.02 -4.71
N SER A 637 4.28 -20.92 -5.57
CA SER A 637 4.89 -20.63 -6.88
C SER A 637 4.03 -21.20 -8.01
N GLY A 638 2.73 -21.36 -7.77
CA GLY A 638 1.80 -21.99 -8.70
C GLY A 638 2.23 -23.40 -9.12
N THR A 639 1.86 -23.80 -10.33
CA THR A 639 2.22 -25.12 -10.90
C THR A 639 3.54 -25.08 -11.68
N ARG A 640 4.45 -24.17 -11.31
CA ARG A 640 5.75 -24.01 -11.98
C ARG A 640 6.59 -25.27 -11.83
N PRO A 641 7.09 -25.87 -12.93
CA PRO A 641 7.98 -27.04 -12.86
C PRO A 641 9.25 -26.75 -12.04
N GLY A 642 9.65 -27.70 -11.19
CA GLY A 642 10.82 -27.54 -10.30
C GLY A 642 10.53 -26.81 -8.99
N SER A 643 9.29 -26.32 -8.78
CA SER A 643 8.80 -25.85 -7.49
C SER A 643 7.88 -26.91 -6.86
N PRO A 644 7.66 -26.90 -5.54
CA PRO A 644 6.65 -27.75 -4.91
C PRO A 644 5.25 -27.44 -5.44
N THR A 645 4.33 -28.38 -5.29
CA THR A 645 2.92 -28.14 -5.62
C THR A 645 2.34 -27.05 -4.70
N PRO A 646 1.35 -26.28 -5.14
CA PRO A 646 0.71 -25.26 -4.29
C PRO A 646 0.25 -25.83 -2.94
N ARG A 647 -0.37 -27.01 -2.94
CA ARG A 647 -0.82 -27.67 -1.71
C ARG A 647 0.32 -28.06 -0.77
N ALA A 648 1.48 -28.46 -1.32
CA ALA A 648 2.65 -28.77 -0.50
C ALA A 648 3.23 -27.51 0.16
N MET A 649 3.26 -26.40 -0.55
CA MET A 649 3.74 -25.12 -0.01
C MET A 649 2.80 -24.57 1.08
N VAL A 650 1.48 -24.65 0.88
CA VAL A 650 0.51 -24.26 1.91
C VAL A 650 0.56 -25.22 3.11
N ALA A 651 0.77 -26.53 2.90
CA ALA A 651 0.94 -27.48 3.99
C ALA A 651 2.27 -27.27 4.75
N ASP A 652 3.33 -26.82 4.08
CA ASP A 652 4.59 -26.40 4.72
C ASP A 652 4.37 -25.21 5.66
N ASN A 653 3.64 -24.19 5.20
CA ASN A 653 3.27 -23.04 6.02
C ASN A 653 2.37 -23.46 7.21
N ASP A 654 1.37 -24.30 6.97
CA ASP A 654 0.46 -24.82 8.02
C ASP A 654 1.21 -25.56 9.11
N LEU A 655 2.12 -26.44 8.74
CA LEU A 655 2.93 -27.18 9.71
C LEU A 655 3.89 -26.26 10.46
N ALA A 656 4.51 -25.30 9.78
CA ALA A 656 5.39 -24.32 10.41
C ALA A 656 4.63 -23.50 11.47
N LEU A 657 3.43 -23.01 11.13
CA LEU A 657 2.54 -22.33 12.08
C LEU A 657 2.24 -23.24 13.28
N GLY A 658 1.82 -24.49 13.03
CA GLY A 658 1.51 -25.46 14.08
C GLY A 658 2.68 -25.69 15.04
N ARG A 659 3.91 -25.86 14.50
CA ARG A 659 5.13 -26.05 15.28
C ARG A 659 5.51 -24.83 16.11
N VAL A 660 5.37 -23.63 15.54
CA VAL A 660 5.65 -22.36 16.24
C VAL A 660 4.66 -22.19 17.39
N VAL A 661 3.36 -22.42 17.17
CA VAL A 661 2.33 -22.32 18.22
C VAL A 661 2.56 -23.39 19.31
N GLU A 662 2.92 -24.60 18.93
CA GLU A 662 3.26 -25.65 19.90
C GLU A 662 4.44 -25.23 20.78
N ALA A 663 5.54 -24.76 20.18
CA ALA A 663 6.73 -24.34 20.91
C ALA A 663 6.40 -23.20 21.90
N ILE A 664 5.68 -22.17 21.45
CA ILE A 664 5.26 -21.08 22.33
C ILE A 664 4.36 -21.60 23.44
N SER A 665 3.36 -22.45 23.11
CA SER A 665 2.39 -22.94 24.08
C SER A 665 2.96 -23.90 25.13
N LYS A 666 4.11 -24.50 24.85
CA LYS A 666 4.86 -25.35 25.79
C LYS A 666 5.95 -24.58 26.55
N SER A 667 6.24 -23.34 26.15
CA SER A 667 7.27 -22.52 26.80
C SER A 667 6.82 -22.02 28.18
N ARG A 668 7.82 -21.68 29.00
CA ARG A 668 7.56 -21.02 30.30
C ARG A 668 6.81 -19.70 30.22
N PHE A 669 6.80 -19.06 29.04
CA PHE A 669 6.17 -17.77 28.78
C PHE A 669 4.69 -17.91 28.42
N TRP A 670 4.19 -19.10 28.13
CA TRP A 670 2.81 -19.31 27.62
C TRP A 670 1.73 -18.61 28.44
N ARG A 671 1.85 -18.66 29.76
CA ARG A 671 0.85 -18.11 30.68
C ARG A 671 0.58 -16.60 30.48
N GLN A 672 1.51 -15.87 29.83
CA GLN A 672 1.46 -14.45 29.60
C GLN A 672 1.59 -14.11 28.10
N SER A 673 1.33 -15.07 27.23
CA SER A 673 1.50 -14.94 25.78
C SER A 673 0.17 -14.80 25.04
N LEU A 674 0.23 -14.07 23.94
CA LEU A 674 -0.78 -13.97 22.91
C LEU A 674 -0.12 -14.17 21.54
N ILE A 675 -0.70 -15.02 20.69
CA ILE A 675 -0.30 -15.18 19.29
C ILE A 675 -1.43 -14.63 18.42
N LEU A 676 -1.10 -13.73 17.53
CA LEU A 676 -1.97 -13.18 16.50
C LEU A 676 -1.43 -13.61 15.15
N VAL A 677 -2.27 -14.20 14.33
CA VAL A 677 -1.92 -14.70 12.99
C VAL A 677 -2.78 -13.98 11.96
N VAL A 678 -2.18 -13.53 10.87
CA VAL A 678 -2.90 -12.81 9.81
C VAL A 678 -2.16 -12.93 8.48
N GLU A 679 -2.92 -12.95 7.38
CA GLU A 679 -2.36 -12.74 6.04
C GLU A 679 -2.11 -11.24 5.80
N ASP A 680 -1.10 -10.89 5.04
CA ASP A 680 -0.79 -9.50 4.65
C ASP A 680 -1.79 -8.95 3.63
N ASP A 681 -2.18 -9.77 2.66
CA ASP A 681 -3.24 -9.49 1.69
C ASP A 681 -4.00 -10.79 1.33
N ALA A 682 -4.94 -10.72 0.41
CA ALA A 682 -5.75 -11.85 -0.06
C ALA A 682 -5.43 -12.28 -1.50
N GLN A 683 -4.46 -11.70 -2.15
CA GLN A 683 -3.96 -12.00 -3.51
C GLN A 683 -5.06 -12.16 -4.57
N ASP A 684 -6.09 -11.30 -4.53
CA ASP A 684 -7.24 -11.38 -5.45
C ASP A 684 -7.97 -12.75 -5.46
N GLY A 685 -7.84 -13.54 -4.40
CA GLY A 685 -8.47 -14.85 -4.27
C GLY A 685 -9.99 -14.76 -4.13
N PHE A 686 -10.68 -15.89 -4.37
CA PHE A 686 -12.12 -15.94 -4.18
C PHE A 686 -12.54 -15.91 -2.73
N ASP A 687 -13.59 -15.13 -2.46
CA ASP A 687 -14.30 -15.11 -1.19
C ASP A 687 -15.76 -14.68 -1.44
N HIS A 688 -16.73 -15.36 -0.82
CA HIS A 688 -18.14 -15.10 -1.12
C HIS A 688 -18.65 -13.79 -0.48
N VAL A 689 -17.92 -13.19 0.46
CA VAL A 689 -18.25 -11.92 1.11
C VAL A 689 -17.54 -10.75 0.43
N ASP A 690 -16.21 -10.77 0.46
CA ASP A 690 -15.35 -9.76 -0.18
C ASP A 690 -13.94 -10.33 -0.35
N GLY A 691 -13.32 -10.08 -1.50
CA GLY A 691 -11.96 -10.57 -1.79
C GLY A 691 -10.85 -10.01 -0.89
N ARG A 692 -11.16 -9.05 0.00
CA ARG A 692 -10.24 -8.59 1.06
C ARG A 692 -10.47 -9.30 2.38
N ARG A 693 -11.50 -10.16 2.48
CA ARG A 693 -11.70 -10.95 3.69
C ARG A 693 -10.66 -12.05 3.77
N THR A 694 -9.96 -12.12 4.91
CA THR A 694 -8.77 -12.97 5.02
C THR A 694 -8.74 -13.82 6.27
N VAL A 695 -7.76 -14.73 6.30
CA VAL A 695 -7.48 -15.58 7.46
C VAL A 695 -6.89 -14.75 8.59
N ALA A 696 -7.50 -14.80 9.76
CA ALA A 696 -6.97 -14.21 10.97
C ALA A 696 -7.28 -15.09 12.18
N MET A 697 -6.36 -15.18 13.12
CA MET A 697 -6.52 -15.99 14.33
C MET A 697 -5.96 -15.27 15.56
N ALA A 698 -6.60 -15.49 16.69
CA ALA A 698 -6.10 -15.12 18.02
C ALA A 698 -5.96 -16.37 18.87
N ILE A 699 -4.79 -16.61 19.43
CA ILE A 699 -4.39 -17.85 20.11
C ILE A 699 -3.70 -17.48 21.41
N GLY A 700 -4.14 -18.04 22.53
CA GLY A 700 -3.52 -17.74 23.82
C GLY A 700 -4.37 -18.19 25.01
N PRO A 701 -3.81 -18.17 26.23
CA PRO A 701 -4.58 -18.55 27.42
C PRO A 701 -5.83 -17.72 27.65
N PHE A 702 -5.76 -16.41 27.35
CA PHE A 702 -6.88 -15.47 27.55
C PHE A 702 -7.80 -15.33 26.34
N ILE A 703 -7.69 -16.24 25.37
CA ILE A 703 -8.57 -16.27 24.20
C ILE A 703 -9.71 -17.24 24.43
N ARG A 704 -10.92 -16.83 24.07
CA ARG A 704 -12.15 -17.66 24.14
C ARG A 704 -11.93 -18.97 23.38
N ARG A 705 -12.62 -20.01 23.84
CA ARG A 705 -12.50 -21.35 23.24
C ARG A 705 -13.72 -21.71 22.40
N GLY A 706 -13.47 -22.32 21.23
CA GLY A 706 -14.48 -22.88 20.35
C GLY A 706 -15.49 -21.88 19.80
N ALA A 707 -15.23 -20.59 19.94
CA ALA A 707 -16.14 -19.51 19.55
C ALA A 707 -15.98 -19.11 18.08
N VAL A 708 -17.06 -18.56 17.52
CA VAL A 708 -17.02 -17.76 16.30
C VAL A 708 -17.18 -16.29 16.69
N ASP A 709 -16.40 -15.43 16.10
CA ASP A 709 -16.49 -13.99 16.27
C ASP A 709 -16.65 -13.32 14.91
N SER A 710 -17.86 -12.83 14.66
CA SER A 710 -18.25 -12.15 13.43
C SER A 710 -18.20 -10.63 13.55
N ASN A 711 -17.55 -10.07 14.56
CA ASN A 711 -17.33 -8.64 14.64
C ASN A 711 -16.42 -8.20 13.47
N TYR A 712 -16.71 -6.99 12.95
CA TYR A 712 -15.87 -6.36 11.94
C TYR A 712 -14.49 -6.01 12.53
N TYR A 713 -13.45 -6.59 11.96
CA TYR A 713 -12.05 -6.33 12.29
C TYR A 713 -11.19 -6.23 11.05
N THR A 714 -10.04 -5.58 11.20
CA THR A 714 -9.06 -5.37 10.12
C THR A 714 -7.64 -5.48 10.66
N HIS A 715 -6.63 -5.39 9.78
CA HIS A 715 -5.22 -5.24 10.18
C HIS A 715 -5.04 -4.20 11.29
N LEU A 716 -5.71 -3.05 11.15
CA LEU A 716 -5.64 -1.98 12.14
C LEU A 716 -6.21 -2.39 13.50
N SER A 717 -7.25 -3.24 13.50
CA SER A 717 -7.82 -3.78 14.73
C SER A 717 -6.84 -4.69 15.48
N MET A 718 -6.08 -5.50 14.73
CA MET A 718 -5.06 -6.38 15.29
C MET A 718 -3.91 -5.57 15.89
N VAL A 719 -3.38 -4.60 15.14
CA VAL A 719 -2.33 -3.69 15.61
C VAL A 719 -2.80 -2.87 16.82
N ARG A 720 -4.04 -2.35 16.78
CA ARG A 720 -4.63 -1.61 17.90
C ARG A 720 -4.77 -2.48 19.15
N THR A 721 -5.10 -3.75 19.00
CA THR A 721 -5.15 -4.72 20.11
C THR A 721 -3.79 -4.85 20.79
N ILE A 722 -2.72 -4.94 20.03
CA ILE A 722 -1.35 -4.97 20.57
C ILE A 722 -1.03 -3.66 21.32
N GLN A 723 -1.39 -2.53 20.73
CA GLN A 723 -1.17 -1.21 21.38
C GLN A 723 -1.94 -1.09 22.70
N ASP A 724 -3.18 -1.56 22.76
CA ASP A 724 -3.98 -1.49 24.00
C ASP A 724 -3.45 -2.42 25.10
N ILE A 725 -2.91 -3.61 24.74
CA ILE A 725 -2.25 -4.53 25.68
C ILE A 725 -1.04 -3.84 26.33
N PHE A 726 -0.19 -3.19 25.53
CA PHE A 726 1.04 -2.57 26.02
C PHE A 726 0.87 -1.09 26.38
N ARG A 727 -0.34 -0.52 26.26
CA ARG A 727 -0.62 0.91 26.48
C ARG A 727 0.26 1.81 25.59
N ILE A 728 0.47 1.43 24.34
CA ILE A 728 1.18 2.21 23.34
C ILE A 728 0.15 3.19 22.73
N PRO A 729 0.35 4.51 22.80
CA PRO A 729 -0.59 5.45 22.20
C PRO A 729 -0.50 5.38 20.68
N PRO A 730 -1.64 5.40 19.97
CA PRO A 730 -1.63 5.44 18.51
C PRO A 730 -1.03 6.75 18.01
N ARG A 731 -0.18 6.67 16.99
CA ARG A 731 0.43 7.84 16.34
C ARG A 731 -0.27 8.24 15.04
N THR A 732 -0.96 7.30 14.42
CA THR A 732 -1.74 7.55 13.20
C THR A 732 -3.22 7.67 13.52
N ARG A 733 -3.93 8.48 12.73
CA ARG A 733 -5.38 8.59 12.84
C ARG A 733 -6.09 7.25 12.60
N TYR A 734 -5.51 6.41 11.73
CA TYR A 734 -6.06 5.08 11.42
C TYR A 734 -6.08 4.17 12.65
N LEU A 735 -4.94 4.08 13.35
CA LEU A 735 -4.86 3.29 14.58
C LEU A 735 -5.71 3.88 15.70
N ALA A 736 -5.84 5.22 15.77
CA ALA A 736 -6.71 5.86 16.75
C ALA A 736 -8.20 5.59 16.52
N ALA A 737 -8.62 5.46 15.26
CA ALA A 737 -10.00 5.14 14.87
C ALA A 737 -10.32 3.65 14.88
N ALA A 738 -9.31 2.79 14.86
CA ALA A 738 -9.49 1.34 14.84
C ALA A 738 -10.03 0.82 16.16
N ARG A 739 -10.96 -0.14 16.08
CA ARG A 739 -11.45 -0.87 17.27
C ARG A 739 -10.52 -2.04 17.59
N ALA A 740 -10.17 -2.19 18.85
CA ALA A 740 -9.46 -3.37 19.33
C ALA A 740 -10.36 -4.61 19.32
N MET A 741 -9.76 -5.80 19.24
CA MET A 741 -10.45 -7.10 19.17
C MET A 741 -10.87 -7.58 20.57
N THR A 742 -11.60 -6.76 21.32
CA THR A 742 -11.94 -7.04 22.74
C THR A 742 -12.78 -8.30 22.93
N SER A 743 -13.65 -8.62 21.96
CA SER A 743 -14.57 -9.77 22.02
C SER A 743 -13.89 -11.14 21.99
N VAL A 744 -12.66 -11.22 21.46
CA VAL A 744 -11.95 -12.51 21.39
C VAL A 744 -11.40 -12.95 22.75
N PHE A 745 -11.30 -12.02 23.72
CA PHE A 745 -10.68 -12.26 25.01
C PHE A 745 -11.67 -12.73 26.09
N THR A 746 -11.12 -13.41 27.09
CA THR A 746 -11.79 -13.82 28.32
C THR A 746 -10.90 -13.50 29.53
N THR A 747 -11.52 -13.27 30.69
CA THR A 747 -10.81 -13.11 31.96
C THR A 747 -10.48 -14.44 32.63
N THR A 748 -11.05 -15.55 32.15
CA THR A 748 -10.79 -16.90 32.66
C THR A 748 -9.79 -17.60 31.73
N PRO A 749 -8.51 -17.70 32.10
CA PRO A 749 -7.50 -18.27 31.23
C PRO A 749 -7.57 -19.80 31.17
N ASP A 750 -7.29 -20.35 29.99
CA ASP A 750 -7.02 -21.77 29.77
C ASP A 750 -5.56 -21.94 29.32
N TYR A 751 -4.75 -22.56 30.17
CA TYR A 751 -3.31 -22.72 29.93
C TYR A 751 -2.96 -24.02 29.20
N SER A 752 -3.93 -24.73 28.65
CA SER A 752 -3.66 -25.93 27.84
C SER A 752 -2.79 -25.60 26.63
N SER A 753 -1.77 -26.41 26.43
CA SER A 753 -0.86 -26.26 25.30
C SER A 753 -1.51 -26.76 23.99
N TYR A 754 -0.92 -26.43 22.89
CA TYR A 754 -1.24 -26.94 21.57
C TYR A 754 -0.27 -28.06 21.17
N GLN A 755 -0.75 -29.05 20.43
CA GLN A 755 0.06 -30.07 19.76
C GLN A 755 -0.18 -29.94 18.26
N HIS A 756 0.88 -29.73 17.49
CA HIS A 756 0.73 -29.60 16.03
C HIS A 756 0.26 -30.91 15.37
N VAL A 757 -0.40 -30.75 14.26
CA VAL A 757 -0.86 -31.85 13.40
C VAL A 757 0.05 -31.93 12.18
N VAL A 758 0.62 -33.10 11.92
CA VAL A 758 1.42 -33.33 10.72
C VAL A 758 0.48 -33.51 9.53
N PRO A 759 0.58 -32.68 8.48
CA PRO A 759 -0.26 -32.82 7.30
C PRO A 759 0.01 -34.14 6.58
N LYS A 760 -1.02 -34.68 5.92
CA LYS A 760 -0.87 -35.91 5.11
C LYS A 760 -0.17 -35.65 3.78
N ILE A 761 -0.13 -34.40 3.33
CA ILE A 761 0.49 -33.98 2.07
C ILE A 761 2.00 -33.95 2.27
N PRO A 762 2.79 -34.63 1.41
CA PRO A 762 4.25 -34.53 1.45
C PRO A 762 4.69 -33.08 1.18
N LEU A 763 5.49 -32.51 2.07
CA LEU A 763 5.95 -31.13 1.93
C LEU A 763 6.92 -30.93 0.76
N ASP A 764 7.51 -32.00 0.26
CA ASP A 764 8.39 -32.02 -0.91
C ASP A 764 7.72 -32.58 -2.16
N GLU A 765 6.39 -32.59 -2.21
CA GLU A 765 5.65 -32.92 -3.41
C GLU A 765 5.89 -31.86 -4.49
N MET A 766 6.51 -32.28 -5.61
CA MET A 766 6.97 -31.38 -6.66
C MET A 766 6.00 -31.33 -7.83
N ASN A 767 5.88 -30.17 -8.44
CA ASN A 767 5.22 -30.04 -9.74
C ASN A 767 5.91 -30.89 -10.81
N PRO A 768 5.17 -31.67 -11.60
CA PRO A 768 5.77 -32.53 -12.62
C PRO A 768 6.42 -31.71 -13.75
N PRO A 769 7.45 -32.28 -14.41
CA PRO A 769 8.09 -31.62 -15.54
C PRO A 769 7.14 -31.50 -16.74
N LEU A 770 7.28 -30.45 -17.57
CA LEU A 770 6.40 -30.17 -18.70
C LEU A 770 6.16 -31.38 -19.63
N LYS A 771 7.20 -32.19 -19.85
CA LYS A 771 7.12 -33.40 -20.71
C LYS A 771 6.14 -34.45 -20.21
N ALA A 772 5.84 -34.47 -18.92
CA ALA A 772 4.91 -35.43 -18.30
C ALA A 772 3.44 -34.95 -18.35
N LEU A 773 3.21 -33.72 -18.77
CA LEU A 773 1.90 -33.06 -18.73
C LEU A 773 1.21 -33.03 -20.09
N ARG A 774 -0.12 -32.94 -20.09
CA ARG A 774 -0.97 -32.82 -21.28
C ARG A 774 -2.14 -31.88 -21.00
N GLY A 775 -2.78 -31.38 -22.07
CA GLY A 775 -4.01 -30.57 -21.96
C GLY A 775 -3.88 -29.34 -21.10
N ARG A 776 -4.90 -29.06 -20.31
CA ARG A 776 -4.95 -27.86 -19.43
C ARG A 776 -3.87 -27.87 -18.34
N ARG A 777 -3.45 -29.05 -17.87
CA ARG A 777 -2.32 -29.15 -16.92
C ARG A 777 -1.01 -28.66 -17.53
N LEU A 778 -0.74 -29.04 -18.79
CA LEU A 778 0.43 -28.55 -19.51
C LEU A 778 0.36 -27.05 -19.71
N TRP A 779 -0.80 -26.54 -20.14
CA TRP A 779 -1.01 -25.09 -20.29
C TRP A 779 -0.74 -24.34 -18.98
N ALA A 780 -1.30 -24.80 -17.87
CA ALA A 780 -1.12 -24.17 -16.55
C ALA A 780 0.35 -24.11 -16.13
N ALA A 781 1.07 -25.22 -16.28
CA ALA A 781 2.50 -25.30 -15.98
C ALA A 781 3.35 -24.39 -16.88
N GLN A 782 3.00 -24.28 -18.18
CA GLN A 782 3.64 -23.38 -19.13
C GLN A 782 3.40 -21.90 -18.76
N GLN A 783 2.15 -21.54 -18.38
CA GLN A 783 1.84 -20.19 -17.90
C GLN A 783 2.67 -19.86 -16.67
N CYS A 784 2.66 -20.72 -15.65
CA CYS A 784 3.46 -20.50 -14.45
C CYS A 784 4.97 -20.43 -14.72
N ALA A 785 5.48 -21.22 -15.68
CA ALA A 785 6.89 -21.15 -16.08
C ALA A 785 7.26 -19.82 -16.75
N ALA A 786 6.30 -19.20 -17.45
CA ALA A 786 6.49 -17.94 -18.17
C ALA A 786 6.25 -16.69 -17.28
N MET A 787 5.65 -16.85 -16.10
CA MET A 787 5.42 -15.74 -15.17
C MET A 787 6.74 -15.23 -14.58
N ASN A 788 6.79 -13.93 -14.32
CA ASN A 788 7.95 -13.30 -13.68
C ASN A 788 7.84 -13.44 -12.14
N TRP A 789 8.41 -14.51 -11.62
CA TRP A 789 8.46 -14.77 -10.16
C TRP A 789 9.63 -14.05 -9.46
N ALA A 790 10.52 -13.43 -10.22
CA ALA A 790 11.64 -12.68 -9.66
C ALA A 790 11.19 -11.32 -9.11
N GLU A 791 10.10 -10.78 -9.65
CA GLU A 791 9.54 -9.51 -9.24
C GLU A 791 8.24 -9.75 -8.44
N PRO A 792 8.14 -9.29 -7.20
CA PRO A 792 6.94 -9.37 -6.40
C PRO A 792 5.75 -8.73 -7.12
N ASP A 793 4.56 -9.30 -6.97
CA ASP A 793 3.28 -8.84 -7.54
C ASP A 793 3.26 -8.64 -9.06
N ASP A 794 4.24 -9.19 -9.79
CA ASP A 794 4.29 -9.09 -11.26
C ASP A 794 3.62 -10.27 -11.99
N VAL A 795 3.19 -11.29 -11.26
CA VAL A 795 2.44 -12.41 -11.84
C VAL A 795 1.01 -11.97 -12.21
N PRO A 796 0.46 -12.45 -13.35
CA PRO A 796 -0.93 -12.19 -13.71
C PRO A 796 -1.90 -12.90 -12.76
N GLN A 797 -2.40 -12.20 -11.76
CA GLN A 797 -3.19 -12.75 -10.65
C GLN A 797 -4.41 -13.56 -11.11
N GLU A 798 -5.19 -13.04 -12.06
CA GLU A 798 -6.34 -13.76 -12.60
C GLU A 798 -5.95 -15.11 -13.21
N THR A 799 -4.84 -15.16 -13.93
CA THR A 799 -4.34 -16.41 -14.51
C THR A 799 -3.86 -17.37 -13.43
N LEU A 800 -3.13 -16.84 -12.43
CA LEU A 800 -2.64 -17.64 -11.31
C LEU A 800 -3.81 -18.23 -10.51
N ASN A 801 -4.81 -17.43 -10.17
CA ASN A 801 -5.99 -17.88 -9.42
C ASN A 801 -6.76 -18.99 -10.16
N ARG A 802 -6.90 -18.90 -11.49
CA ARG A 802 -7.46 -20.00 -12.30
C ARG A 802 -6.64 -21.27 -12.19
N ILE A 803 -5.34 -21.15 -12.26
CA ILE A 803 -4.42 -22.28 -12.16
C ILE A 803 -4.51 -22.93 -10.78
N LEU A 804 -4.48 -22.14 -9.71
CA LEU A 804 -4.62 -22.63 -8.34
C LEU A 804 -5.97 -23.32 -8.11
N TRP A 805 -7.03 -22.76 -8.66
CA TRP A 805 -8.36 -23.37 -8.62
C TRP A 805 -8.36 -24.75 -9.27
N TRP A 806 -7.88 -24.86 -10.51
CA TRP A 806 -7.86 -26.14 -11.24
C TRP A 806 -6.90 -27.14 -10.61
N ASP A 807 -5.80 -26.70 -10.06
CA ASP A 807 -4.89 -27.59 -9.35
C ASP A 807 -5.55 -28.22 -8.11
N ALA A 808 -6.33 -27.41 -7.38
CA ALA A 808 -7.02 -27.87 -6.18
C ALA A 808 -8.32 -28.66 -6.46
N LYS A 809 -9.15 -28.20 -7.40
CA LYS A 809 -10.49 -28.76 -7.67
C LYS A 809 -10.53 -29.74 -8.86
N GLY A 810 -9.43 -29.87 -9.59
CA GLY A 810 -9.33 -30.66 -10.82
C GLY A 810 -9.41 -29.82 -12.09
N TYR A 811 -8.65 -30.23 -13.11
CA TYR A 811 -8.47 -29.42 -14.31
C TYR A 811 -9.71 -29.40 -15.25
N ASP A 812 -10.74 -30.18 -14.96
CA ASP A 812 -12.04 -30.15 -15.62
C ASP A 812 -13.10 -29.39 -14.82
N ALA A 813 -12.78 -28.97 -13.58
CA ALA A 813 -13.69 -28.21 -12.75
C ALA A 813 -13.99 -26.83 -13.38
N PRO A 814 -15.26 -26.38 -13.36
CA PRO A 814 -15.59 -25.03 -13.79
C PRO A 814 -14.92 -24.02 -12.84
N TYR A 815 -14.38 -22.96 -13.43
CA TYR A 815 -13.89 -21.84 -12.64
C TYR A 815 -15.07 -20.99 -12.16
N PRO A 816 -15.16 -20.56 -10.91
CA PRO A 816 -16.27 -19.74 -10.43
C PRO A 816 -16.47 -18.50 -11.28
N GLU A 817 -17.68 -18.24 -11.72
CA GLU A 817 -18.00 -17.06 -12.53
C GLU A 817 -18.30 -15.82 -11.68
N THR A 818 -18.74 -16.03 -10.44
CA THR A 818 -19.01 -14.96 -9.47
C THR A 818 -18.47 -15.35 -8.11
N GLY A 819 -17.71 -14.44 -7.48
CA GLY A 819 -17.24 -14.61 -6.10
C GLY A 819 -18.24 -14.09 -5.07
N ARG A 820 -19.38 -13.53 -5.49
CA ARG A 820 -20.43 -13.01 -4.61
C ARG A 820 -21.72 -13.76 -4.89
N HIS A 821 -22.12 -14.62 -3.98
CA HIS A 821 -23.51 -14.99 -3.83
C HIS A 821 -24.18 -13.87 -3.02
N ARG A 822 -25.06 -13.09 -3.64
CA ARG A 822 -25.92 -12.13 -2.96
C ARG A 822 -27.04 -12.82 -2.23
#